data_6352e839d263a009335a74ef78b20a1f
#
_entry.id   6352e839d263a009335a74ef78b20a1f
#
_cell.length_a   1.000
_cell.length_b   1.000
_cell.length_c   1.000
_cell.angle_alpha   90.00
_cell.angle_beta   90.00
_cell.angle_gamma   90.00
#
_symmetry.space_group_name_H-M   'P 1'
#
loop_
_entity.id
_entity.type
_entity.pdbx_description
1 polymer ?
#
loop_
_entity_poly.entity_id
_entity_poly.type
_entity_poly.pdbx_seq_one_letter_code
_entity_poly.pdbx_strand_id
1 'polypeptide(L)'
;MSSEKLNVIALISGGKDSFFSLIHCIGHGHQIVALANLFPGPGPDSSSAISGGQSPFRREDATKAGSETNLQTPSDLSSPVGFQHIDPGTRTPQPPGPATGDHDSLREAQGAGESSDTDLNSFMYQTVGHEVLPLYADATGLPLYRLPITGRAVRHERDYDATANTQDKVQDSDETESMLPLLQSIIARHPEANAVCAGAILSTYQRTRVESIALRLGLVPLAYLWQYPVLPTPSADISADTQLLLDMANVGLEARIIKVASAGLDENHLWERVSSEAGSSRVKNALRKFGSAQGAAALGEGGEFESLVLDGPSSVFKKRIVIPEQGRRIVREGGGCSWLMLGGALLEDKHDATAKPAARIPNLLDPRFKTVFDDLPQPMNELKAAKACLTLLSQDAGTFTTDSEVLRWSVLPDLGLGEMSIQDETAQVVEKIRDLVSGAGVQLSQITSTIIILRRMSDFPQVNGEYGKIFTKPNPPSRVTISCGDLMPAGVNIAISLAAPTPRATQDRNGLHVQSRSYWAPANIGPYSQAIDVPVAAQGQPTGLRCISIAGQIPLIPATMVLPSTPEKPHELQIVLSLQHLWRIGQEMKIQWWTSSVAYFPRANSSEIQRSAQLAGYAWKQAHGSPDEEVDGDNGPDLWDLKYNPAYMSLGNDDKIARKALPDWEALTLRQQNEPETGIPPMFAAEVEELPRQAAVEWHAHNGLSGIEEASFSMCALPELTLPGWKTWHSAVTTTSATASFCFPGHLED
;
A
#
# COMPACT_ATOMS: atom_id res chain seq x y z
N MET A 1 -24.36 -7.58 -1.82
CA MET A 1 -24.47 -6.11 -1.95
C MET A 1 -23.68 -5.70 -3.19
N SER A 2 -24.23 -4.85 -4.09
CA SER A 2 -23.46 -4.36 -5.24
C SER A 2 -22.29 -3.54 -4.73
N SER A 3 -21.08 -3.77 -5.26
CA SER A 3 -19.92 -2.94 -4.96
C SER A 3 -20.26 -1.47 -5.25
N GLU A 4 -19.85 -0.57 -4.37
CA GLU A 4 -20.02 0.88 -4.54
C GLU A 4 -19.36 1.32 -5.85
N LYS A 5 -20.14 1.94 -6.74
CA LYS A 5 -19.61 2.53 -7.97
C LYS A 5 -19.01 3.89 -7.65
N LEU A 6 -17.75 4.06 -8.03
CA LEU A 6 -17.00 5.29 -7.80
C LEU A 6 -16.83 6.09 -9.08
N ASN A 7 -16.76 7.41 -8.94
CA ASN A 7 -16.42 8.37 -9.97
C ASN A 7 -14.96 8.74 -9.84
N VAL A 8 -14.15 8.27 -10.77
CA VAL A 8 -12.69 8.20 -10.65
C VAL A 8 -12.00 9.27 -11.48
N ILE A 9 -11.08 10.01 -10.87
CA ILE A 9 -10.06 10.79 -11.57
C ILE A 9 -8.89 9.85 -11.85
N ALA A 10 -8.51 9.64 -13.11
CA ALA A 10 -7.39 8.79 -13.47
C ALA A 10 -6.11 9.61 -13.62
N LEU A 11 -5.13 9.37 -12.75
CA LEU A 11 -3.77 9.89 -12.92
C LEU A 11 -3.09 9.13 -14.05
N ILE A 12 -2.73 9.83 -15.13
CA ILE A 12 -2.08 9.23 -16.29
C ILE A 12 -0.70 9.86 -16.52
N SER A 13 0.30 9.01 -16.72
CA SER A 13 1.63 9.40 -17.21
C SER A 13 1.78 9.23 -18.74
N GLY A 14 0.82 8.57 -19.36
CA GLY A 14 0.92 8.08 -20.74
C GLY A 14 1.46 6.64 -20.83
N GLY A 15 2.06 6.14 -19.76
CA GLY A 15 2.64 4.79 -19.69
C GLY A 15 1.62 3.68 -19.48
N LYS A 16 2.07 2.45 -19.72
CA LYS A 16 1.27 1.22 -19.68
C LYS A 16 0.49 1.03 -18.37
N ASP A 17 1.12 1.34 -17.22
CA ASP A 17 0.60 1.04 -15.90
C ASP A 17 -0.56 1.95 -15.52
N SER A 18 -0.45 3.24 -15.85
CA SER A 18 -1.52 4.21 -15.61
C SER A 18 -2.80 3.87 -16.39
N PHE A 19 -2.68 3.47 -17.66
CA PHE A 19 -3.83 3.04 -18.46
C PHE A 19 -4.37 1.68 -18.05
N PHE A 20 -3.51 0.75 -17.68
CA PHE A 20 -3.97 -0.56 -17.23
C PHE A 20 -4.72 -0.47 -15.88
N SER A 21 -4.27 0.40 -14.96
CA SER A 21 -4.99 0.72 -13.73
C SER A 21 -6.38 1.31 -14.01
N LEU A 22 -6.48 2.22 -14.99
CA LEU A 22 -7.76 2.78 -15.43
C LEU A 22 -8.69 1.69 -15.99
N ILE A 23 -8.16 0.74 -16.79
CA ILE A 23 -8.94 -0.39 -17.34
C ILE A 23 -9.49 -1.26 -16.19
N HIS A 24 -8.72 -1.51 -15.13
CA HIS A 24 -9.20 -2.21 -13.94
C HIS A 24 -10.31 -1.45 -13.22
N CYS A 25 -10.23 -0.13 -13.12
CA CYS A 25 -11.32 0.68 -12.55
C CYS A 25 -12.63 0.47 -13.33
N ILE A 26 -12.58 0.51 -14.66
CA ILE A 26 -13.75 0.24 -15.51
C ILE A 26 -14.23 -1.20 -15.33
N GLY A 27 -13.32 -2.17 -15.23
CA GLY A 27 -13.64 -3.58 -14.99
C GLY A 27 -14.41 -3.81 -13.68
N HIS A 28 -14.19 -2.98 -12.66
CA HIS A 28 -14.95 -2.96 -11.42
C HIS A 28 -16.27 -2.15 -11.50
N GLY A 29 -16.61 -1.62 -12.66
CA GLY A 29 -17.82 -0.84 -12.88
C GLY A 29 -17.74 0.60 -12.39
N HIS A 30 -16.54 1.11 -12.09
CA HIS A 30 -16.33 2.53 -11.80
C HIS A 30 -16.41 3.37 -13.05
N GLN A 31 -16.79 4.63 -12.89
CA GLN A 31 -16.85 5.60 -13.98
C GLN A 31 -15.61 6.49 -13.95
N ILE A 32 -14.88 6.61 -15.07
CA ILE A 32 -13.81 7.60 -15.19
C ILE A 32 -14.44 8.93 -15.59
N VAL A 33 -14.26 9.95 -14.76
CA VAL A 33 -14.83 11.29 -15.00
C VAL A 33 -13.82 12.24 -15.62
N ALA A 34 -12.53 12.04 -15.36
CA ALA A 34 -11.46 12.89 -15.88
C ALA A 34 -10.13 12.15 -15.93
N LEU A 35 -9.27 12.57 -16.86
CA LEU A 35 -7.85 12.24 -16.88
C LEU A 35 -7.07 13.39 -16.23
N ALA A 36 -6.04 13.07 -15.44
CA ALA A 36 -5.19 14.05 -14.77
C ALA A 36 -3.72 13.75 -15.06
N ASN A 37 -2.95 14.78 -15.43
CA ASN A 37 -1.53 14.65 -15.76
C ASN A 37 -0.71 15.79 -15.19
N LEU A 38 0.42 15.47 -14.61
CA LEU A 38 1.48 16.42 -14.27
C LEU A 38 2.58 16.33 -15.34
N PHE A 39 3.11 17.47 -15.78
CA PHE A 39 4.12 17.52 -16.83
C PHE A 39 5.29 18.42 -16.44
N PRO A 40 6.50 18.23 -17.02
CA PRO A 40 7.65 19.09 -16.74
C PRO A 40 7.31 20.58 -16.95
N GLY A 41 7.56 21.41 -15.95
CA GLY A 41 7.44 22.86 -16.04
C GLY A 41 8.62 23.48 -16.81
N PRO A 42 8.52 24.73 -17.28
CA PRO A 42 9.66 25.46 -17.82
C PRO A 42 10.73 25.60 -16.72
N GLY A 43 11.96 25.21 -17.04
CA GLY A 43 13.11 25.29 -16.11
C GLY A 43 13.32 26.71 -15.54
N PRO A 44 13.96 26.83 -14.38
CA PRO A 44 14.16 28.11 -13.70
C PRO A 44 14.90 29.19 -14.53
N ASP A 45 15.60 28.81 -15.59
CA ASP A 45 16.34 29.71 -16.43
C ASP A 45 15.52 30.43 -17.52
N SER A 46 14.26 30.03 -17.75
CA SER A 46 13.38 30.65 -18.73
C SER A 46 12.61 31.88 -18.19
N SER A 47 12.70 32.19 -16.90
CA SER A 47 11.98 33.31 -16.27
C SER A 47 12.67 34.69 -16.43
N SER A 48 13.86 34.76 -17.03
CA SER A 48 14.57 36.04 -17.22
C SER A 48 14.18 36.85 -18.48
N ALA A 49 13.28 36.34 -19.31
CA ALA A 49 12.90 37.01 -20.59
C ALA A 49 11.59 37.81 -20.56
N ILE A 50 10.87 37.85 -19.44
CA ILE A 50 9.62 38.63 -19.30
C ILE A 50 9.70 39.51 -18.05
N SER A 51 10.59 40.50 -18.06
CA SER A 51 10.57 41.61 -17.11
C SER A 51 10.49 42.96 -17.86
N GLY A 52 9.29 43.36 -18.16
CA GLY A 52 8.97 44.67 -18.72
C GLY A 52 7.52 45.03 -18.42
N GLY A 53 7.15 45.21 -17.14
CA GLY A 53 5.83 45.65 -16.77
C GLY A 53 5.71 45.93 -15.28
N GLN A 54 5.68 47.19 -14.94
CA GLN A 54 5.69 47.82 -13.63
C GLN A 54 4.70 47.25 -12.64
N SER A 55 5.19 46.97 -11.42
CA SER A 55 4.41 46.75 -10.20
C SER A 55 3.83 48.10 -9.69
N PRO A 56 2.60 48.04 -9.13
CA PRO A 56 2.31 48.88 -7.98
C PRO A 56 1.52 48.13 -6.90
N PHE A 57 2.16 47.67 -5.86
CA PHE A 57 1.46 47.48 -4.58
C PHE A 57 2.20 48.18 -3.46
N ARG A 58 1.61 49.29 -3.04
CA ARG A 58 1.89 50.01 -1.80
C ARG A 58 1.37 49.18 -0.62
N ARG A 59 2.17 49.09 0.42
CA ARG A 59 1.76 48.71 1.77
C ARG A 59 0.85 49.77 2.35
N GLU A 60 -0.26 49.37 2.97
CA GLU A 60 -0.91 50.13 4.05
C GLU A 60 -1.31 49.21 5.19
N ASP A 61 -1.20 49.77 6.39
CA ASP A 61 -1.21 49.11 7.69
C ASP A 61 -2.54 48.52 8.12
N ALA A 62 -2.41 47.50 8.98
CA ALA A 62 -3.48 46.85 9.71
C ALA A 62 -3.97 47.70 10.89
N THR A 63 -5.29 47.79 11.09
CA THR A 63 -5.92 47.62 12.39
C THR A 63 -7.45 47.51 12.28
N LYS A 64 -7.99 46.61 13.14
CA LYS A 64 -9.33 46.46 13.71
C LYS A 64 -10.32 45.47 13.10
N ALA A 65 -10.42 44.37 13.80
CA ALA A 65 -11.56 43.63 14.36
C ALA A 65 -12.99 43.88 13.79
N GLY A 66 -13.69 42.80 13.49
CA GLY A 66 -15.13 42.73 13.32
C GLY A 66 -15.57 41.40 12.70
N SER A 67 -16.18 40.58 13.51
CA SER A 67 -16.84 39.33 13.17
C SER A 67 -17.92 39.50 12.10
N GLU A 68 -17.94 38.63 11.08
CA GLU A 68 -19.18 38.10 10.51
C GLU A 68 -18.83 37.02 9.52
N THR A 69 -19.30 35.82 9.80
CA THR A 69 -19.22 34.63 8.92
C THR A 69 -20.17 34.85 7.73
N ASN A 70 -19.62 35.12 6.56
CA ASN A 70 -20.34 35.01 5.30
C ASN A 70 -19.79 33.79 4.53
N LEU A 71 -20.66 32.79 4.36
CA LEU A 71 -20.49 31.70 3.38
C LEU A 71 -20.40 32.31 1.99
N GLN A 72 -19.19 32.37 1.44
CA GLN A 72 -18.98 32.71 0.03
C GLN A 72 -19.28 31.49 -0.84
N THR A 73 -20.12 31.70 -1.85
CA THR A 73 -20.44 30.79 -2.94
C THR A 73 -19.17 30.45 -3.77
N PRO A 74 -19.03 29.23 -4.37
CA PRO A 74 -17.80 28.75 -4.98
C PRO A 74 -17.58 29.26 -6.42
N SER A 75 -17.58 30.54 -6.70
CA SER A 75 -17.42 31.07 -8.07
C SER A 75 -16.09 31.77 -8.37
N ASP A 76 -15.12 31.83 -7.44
CA ASP A 76 -13.87 32.60 -7.63
C ASP A 76 -12.57 31.82 -7.35
N LEU A 77 -12.52 30.52 -7.65
CA LEU A 77 -11.26 29.78 -7.67
C LEU A 77 -10.54 30.06 -9.01
N SER A 78 -9.65 31.05 -9.04
CA SER A 78 -8.72 31.24 -10.17
C SER A 78 -7.92 29.94 -10.37
N SER A 79 -7.95 29.40 -11.59
CA SER A 79 -7.17 28.20 -11.95
C SER A 79 -5.68 28.42 -11.67
N PRO A 80 -4.94 27.40 -11.18
CA PRO A 80 -3.50 27.51 -10.94
C PRO A 80 -2.76 27.94 -12.21
N VAL A 81 -1.61 28.61 -12.03
CA VAL A 81 -0.78 29.04 -13.16
C VAL A 81 -0.31 27.82 -13.97
N GLY A 82 -0.50 27.89 -15.28
CA GLY A 82 -0.15 26.80 -16.21
C GLY A 82 -1.18 25.66 -16.29
N PHE A 83 -2.31 25.77 -15.61
CA PHE A 83 -3.39 24.78 -15.70
C PHE A 83 -3.96 24.71 -17.12
N GLN A 84 -4.02 23.51 -17.66
CA GLN A 84 -4.58 23.22 -18.99
C GLN A 84 -5.81 22.32 -18.85
N HIS A 85 -6.87 22.67 -19.54
CA HIS A 85 -8.07 21.86 -19.68
C HIS A 85 -8.31 21.58 -21.17
N ILE A 86 -8.41 20.32 -21.53
CA ILE A 86 -8.56 19.85 -22.91
C ILE A 86 -9.80 18.97 -22.96
N ASP A 87 -10.87 19.51 -23.58
CA ASP A 87 -12.08 18.75 -23.82
C ASP A 87 -11.97 17.94 -25.12
N PRO A 88 -12.62 16.75 -25.17
CA PRO A 88 -12.72 15.99 -26.41
C PRO A 88 -13.37 16.79 -27.54
N GLY A 89 -12.78 16.71 -28.73
CA GLY A 89 -13.28 17.46 -29.92
C GLY A 89 -12.78 18.89 -30.02
N THR A 90 -12.06 19.43 -29.04
CA THR A 90 -11.36 20.70 -29.18
C THR A 90 -10.12 20.48 -30.04
N ARG A 91 -9.99 21.28 -31.15
CA ARG A 91 -8.79 21.22 -31.99
C ARG A 91 -7.58 21.61 -31.13
N THR A 92 -6.78 20.64 -30.72
CA THR A 92 -5.44 20.91 -30.20
C THR A 92 -4.63 21.59 -31.31
N PRO A 93 -3.92 22.72 -31.03
CA PRO A 93 -2.96 23.26 -31.99
C PRO A 93 -1.97 22.15 -32.33
N GLN A 94 -1.82 21.82 -33.61
CA GLN A 94 -0.75 20.91 -34.03
C GLN A 94 0.57 21.47 -33.55
N PRO A 95 1.44 20.66 -32.93
CA PRO A 95 2.81 21.07 -32.68
C PRO A 95 3.42 21.52 -34.02
N PRO A 96 4.24 22.58 -34.05
CA PRO A 96 4.83 23.09 -35.28
C PRO A 96 5.54 21.94 -36.00
N GLY A 97 5.08 21.63 -37.21
CA GLY A 97 5.72 20.65 -38.08
C GLY A 97 7.16 21.05 -38.33
N PRO A 98 8.08 20.11 -38.63
CA PRO A 98 9.45 20.45 -38.94
C PRO A 98 9.43 21.44 -40.10
N ALA A 99 10.06 22.62 -39.91
CA ALA A 99 10.15 23.63 -40.92
C ALA A 99 10.81 23.04 -42.17
N THR A 100 10.07 22.97 -43.27
CA THR A 100 10.60 22.66 -44.60
C THR A 100 11.37 23.90 -45.04
N GLY A 101 12.63 24.03 -44.61
CA GLY A 101 13.55 25.07 -45.00
C GLY A 101 14.56 24.53 -45.99
N ASP A 102 14.71 25.25 -47.08
CA ASP A 102 15.66 25.03 -48.17
C ASP A 102 17.11 24.83 -47.69
N HIS A 103 17.83 23.98 -48.41
CA HIS A 103 19.18 23.46 -48.07
C HIS A 103 20.35 24.44 -48.16
N ASP A 104 20.18 25.77 -48.11
CA ASP A 104 21.26 26.71 -48.38
C ASP A 104 21.56 27.78 -47.30
N SER A 105 21.08 27.60 -46.03
CA SER A 105 21.42 28.53 -44.94
C SER A 105 22.01 27.88 -43.68
N LEU A 106 22.83 26.85 -43.84
CA LEU A 106 23.48 26.14 -42.74
C LEU A 106 24.84 26.73 -42.32
N ARG A 107 24.98 28.06 -42.25
CA ARG A 107 26.27 28.66 -41.80
C ARG A 107 26.21 29.81 -40.81
N GLU A 108 25.06 30.29 -40.34
CA GLU A 108 25.02 31.41 -39.38
C GLU A 108 23.94 31.33 -38.32
N ALA A 109 23.76 30.18 -37.63
CA ALA A 109 22.93 30.08 -36.44
C ALA A 109 23.62 29.27 -35.32
N GLN A 110 24.86 29.62 -35.02
CA GLN A 110 25.51 29.32 -33.75
C GLN A 110 25.23 30.48 -32.79
N GLY A 111 24.15 30.47 -32.08
CA GLY A 111 23.85 31.52 -31.11
C GLY A 111 22.37 31.72 -30.73
N ALA A 112 21.53 30.73 -30.83
CA ALA A 112 20.16 30.83 -30.30
C ALA A 112 19.85 29.59 -29.47
N GLY A 113 19.84 29.77 -28.15
CA GLY A 113 19.18 29.03 -27.10
C GLY A 113 19.12 27.51 -27.26
N GLU A 114 20.09 26.80 -26.68
CA GLU A 114 19.89 25.39 -26.27
C GLU A 114 18.66 25.34 -25.36
N SER A 115 17.49 24.94 -25.92
CA SER A 115 16.43 24.44 -25.08
C SER A 115 17.02 23.24 -24.33
N SER A 116 17.04 23.27 -23.02
CA SER A 116 17.61 22.24 -22.19
C SER A 116 16.93 20.89 -22.52
N ASP A 117 17.60 20.08 -23.36
CA ASP A 117 17.25 18.67 -23.67
C ASP A 117 17.52 17.75 -22.46
N THR A 118 17.58 18.29 -21.25
CA THR A 118 17.79 17.51 -20.03
C THR A 118 16.46 16.99 -19.52
N ASP A 119 16.37 15.67 -19.42
CA ASP A 119 15.27 14.99 -18.74
C ASP A 119 15.17 15.50 -17.29
N LEU A 120 13.96 15.87 -16.86
CA LEU A 120 13.70 16.18 -15.47
C LEU A 120 13.75 14.87 -14.70
N ASN A 121 14.78 14.64 -13.89
CA ASN A 121 14.84 13.47 -13.01
C ASN A 121 13.75 13.56 -11.95
N SER A 122 12.54 13.10 -12.28
CA SER A 122 11.47 12.89 -11.33
C SER A 122 11.34 11.41 -11.02
N PHE A 123 11.23 11.09 -9.73
CA PHE A 123 10.99 9.73 -9.28
C PHE A 123 9.50 9.37 -9.28
N MET A 124 8.65 10.39 -9.38
CA MET A 124 7.21 10.26 -9.27
C MET A 124 6.54 10.26 -10.64
N TYR A 125 7.08 11.02 -11.61
CA TYR A 125 6.41 11.34 -12.85
C TYR A 125 7.25 10.96 -14.07
N GLN A 126 6.61 10.38 -15.08
CA GLN A 126 7.20 10.19 -16.39
C GLN A 126 7.36 11.56 -17.08
N THR A 127 8.53 11.84 -17.61
CA THR A 127 8.87 13.13 -18.21
C THR A 127 8.99 13.07 -19.72
N VAL A 128 9.22 11.89 -20.29
CA VAL A 128 9.35 11.67 -21.74
C VAL A 128 7.98 11.38 -22.36
N GLY A 129 7.73 11.90 -23.57
CA GLY A 129 6.50 11.67 -24.34
C GLY A 129 5.31 12.54 -23.92
N HIS A 130 5.52 13.52 -23.03
CA HIS A 130 4.45 14.38 -22.51
C HIS A 130 3.78 15.25 -23.59
N GLU A 131 4.45 15.47 -24.72
CA GLU A 131 3.93 16.20 -25.89
C GLU A 131 2.77 15.45 -26.59
N VAL A 132 2.70 14.12 -26.46
CA VAL A 132 1.63 13.30 -27.03
C VAL A 132 0.38 13.28 -26.16
N LEU A 133 0.50 13.53 -24.85
CA LEU A 133 -0.57 13.39 -23.87
C LEU A 133 -1.84 14.21 -24.19
N PRO A 134 -1.78 15.42 -24.76
CA PRO A 134 -2.99 16.16 -25.16
C PRO A 134 -3.93 15.37 -26.05
N LEU A 135 -3.42 14.45 -26.86
CA LEU A 135 -4.24 13.62 -27.74
C LEU A 135 -5.11 12.59 -27.02
N TYR A 136 -4.80 12.27 -25.75
CA TYR A 136 -5.62 11.32 -25.01
C TYR A 136 -7.04 11.82 -24.72
N ALA A 137 -7.27 13.13 -24.69
CA ALA A 137 -8.61 13.67 -24.56
C ALA A 137 -9.51 13.17 -25.71
N ASP A 138 -9.06 13.34 -26.95
CA ASP A 138 -9.78 12.88 -28.14
C ASP A 138 -9.69 11.36 -28.33
N ALA A 139 -8.56 10.75 -27.97
CA ALA A 139 -8.38 9.30 -28.10
C ALA A 139 -9.32 8.52 -27.19
N THR A 140 -9.58 9.01 -25.98
CA THR A 140 -10.44 8.34 -24.99
C THR A 140 -11.87 8.90 -24.95
N GLY A 141 -12.07 10.15 -25.40
CA GLY A 141 -13.33 10.87 -25.24
C GLY A 141 -13.56 11.35 -23.81
N LEU A 142 -12.51 11.51 -22.99
CA LEU A 142 -12.54 11.98 -21.60
C LEU A 142 -11.83 13.34 -21.50
N PRO A 143 -12.32 14.27 -20.66
CA PRO A 143 -11.62 15.54 -20.43
C PRO A 143 -10.26 15.27 -19.77
N LEU A 144 -9.22 15.97 -20.24
CA LEU A 144 -7.86 15.89 -19.73
C LEU A 144 -7.48 17.21 -19.06
N TYR A 145 -7.01 17.10 -17.82
CA TYR A 145 -6.52 18.20 -17.02
C TYR A 145 -5.02 18.04 -16.78
N ARG A 146 -4.27 19.11 -17.01
CA ARG A 146 -2.83 19.08 -16.90
C ARG A 146 -2.30 20.28 -16.09
N LEU A 147 -1.24 20.05 -15.32
CA LEU A 147 -0.57 21.10 -14.55
C LEU A 147 0.95 20.89 -14.61
N PRO A 148 1.76 21.95 -14.70
CA PRO A 148 3.20 21.84 -14.59
C PRO A 148 3.60 21.31 -13.20
N ILE A 149 4.62 20.45 -13.16
CA ILE A 149 5.26 20.03 -11.91
C ILE A 149 5.95 21.25 -11.31
N THR A 150 5.72 21.50 -10.03
CA THR A 150 6.37 22.53 -9.23
C THR A 150 7.11 21.87 -8.07
N GLY A 151 8.22 22.48 -7.64
CA GLY A 151 9.07 21.87 -6.61
C GLY A 151 10.06 20.84 -7.18
N ARG A 152 10.61 20.04 -6.30
CA ARG A 152 11.61 19.00 -6.61
C ARG A 152 11.35 17.77 -5.75
N ALA A 153 11.94 16.62 -6.09
CA ALA A 153 11.95 15.45 -5.24
C ALA A 153 12.87 15.69 -4.02
N VAL A 154 12.35 16.34 -2.98
CA VAL A 154 13.10 16.65 -1.75
C VAL A 154 12.85 15.65 -0.63
N ARG A 155 11.78 14.88 -0.74
CA ARG A 155 11.43 13.81 0.19
C ARG A 155 11.77 12.46 -0.44
N HIS A 156 12.78 11.81 0.12
CA HIS A 156 13.26 10.51 -0.39
C HIS A 156 12.77 9.34 0.46
N GLU A 157 12.09 9.63 1.58
CA GLU A 157 11.54 8.60 2.46
C GLU A 157 10.47 7.79 1.73
N ARG A 158 10.42 6.50 2.03
CA ARG A 158 9.44 5.56 1.48
C ARG A 158 8.01 6.01 1.77
N ASP A 159 7.74 6.40 3.03
CA ASP A 159 6.43 6.82 3.51
C ASP A 159 6.34 8.35 3.53
N TYR A 160 5.33 8.90 2.86
CA TYR A 160 5.21 10.34 2.68
C TYR A 160 4.62 11.05 3.90
N ASP A 161 5.38 11.97 4.49
CA ASP A 161 4.94 12.84 5.59
C ASP A 161 4.57 14.25 5.11
N ALA A 162 3.27 14.49 4.88
CA ALA A 162 2.78 15.80 4.46
C ALA A 162 2.97 16.90 5.54
N THR A 163 3.07 16.53 6.84
CA THR A 163 3.18 17.51 7.93
C THR A 163 4.55 18.19 7.98
N ALA A 164 5.56 17.56 7.41
CA ALA A 164 6.91 18.12 7.34
C ALA A 164 7.03 19.32 6.38
N ASN A 165 6.02 19.56 5.52
CA ASN A 165 6.03 20.69 4.56
C ASN A 165 5.62 22.05 5.16
N THR A 166 5.16 22.10 6.42
CA THR A 166 4.58 23.32 7.02
C THR A 166 5.61 24.35 7.50
N GLN A 167 6.90 24.01 7.50
CA GLN A 167 7.97 24.86 8.02
C GLN A 167 8.90 25.47 6.95
N ASP A 168 8.84 25.00 5.70
CA ASP A 168 9.76 25.41 4.64
C ASP A 168 9.12 26.44 3.68
N LYS A 169 9.96 27.32 3.15
CA LYS A 169 9.54 28.33 2.17
C LYS A 169 9.02 27.66 0.89
N VAL A 170 8.10 28.33 0.19
CA VAL A 170 7.44 27.86 -1.07
C VAL A 170 8.43 27.36 -2.15
N GLN A 171 9.72 27.69 -2.06
CA GLN A 171 10.76 27.26 -2.99
C GLN A 171 11.29 25.83 -2.75
N ASP A 172 11.01 25.22 -1.59
CA ASP A 172 11.48 23.89 -1.22
C ASP A 172 10.31 22.90 -1.05
N SER A 173 9.20 23.10 -1.77
CA SER A 173 8.07 22.17 -1.74
C SER A 173 8.40 20.88 -2.50
N ASP A 174 7.97 19.74 -1.96
CA ASP A 174 8.09 18.45 -2.64
C ASP A 174 7.21 18.42 -3.90
N GLU A 175 7.72 17.82 -4.98
CA GLU A 175 7.01 17.68 -6.27
C GLU A 175 5.63 17.02 -6.16
N THR A 176 5.44 16.16 -5.13
CA THR A 176 4.17 15.50 -4.81
C THR A 176 3.04 16.50 -4.60
N GLU A 177 3.33 17.65 -3.98
CA GLU A 177 2.32 18.66 -3.67
C GLU A 177 1.72 19.30 -4.94
N SER A 178 2.34 19.14 -6.10
CA SER A 178 1.77 19.57 -7.39
C SER A 178 0.47 18.86 -7.74
N MET A 179 0.24 17.65 -7.21
CA MET A 179 -1.03 16.94 -7.40
C MET A 179 -2.21 17.63 -6.70
N LEU A 180 -1.96 18.29 -5.56
CA LEU A 180 -3.03 18.88 -4.76
C LEU A 180 -3.84 19.93 -5.54
N PRO A 181 -3.23 21.00 -6.09
CA PRO A 181 -3.97 22.01 -6.87
C PRO A 181 -4.57 21.44 -8.15
N LEU A 182 -3.94 20.45 -8.79
CA LEU A 182 -4.49 19.77 -9.95
C LEU A 182 -5.82 19.08 -9.61
N LEU A 183 -5.80 18.21 -8.60
CA LEU A 183 -7.00 17.46 -8.19
C LEU A 183 -8.08 18.36 -7.61
N GLN A 184 -7.74 19.40 -6.85
CA GLN A 184 -8.71 20.41 -6.38
C GLN A 184 -9.42 21.09 -7.54
N SER A 185 -8.67 21.47 -8.60
CA SER A 185 -9.24 22.10 -9.79
C SER A 185 -10.18 21.17 -10.58
N ILE A 186 -9.88 19.85 -10.55
CA ILE A 186 -10.74 18.83 -11.17
C ILE A 186 -12.00 18.63 -10.34
N ILE A 187 -11.87 18.46 -9.02
CA ILE A 187 -13.03 18.28 -8.11
C ILE A 187 -13.98 19.47 -8.20
N ALA A 188 -13.47 20.69 -8.32
CA ALA A 188 -14.32 21.89 -8.50
C ALA A 188 -15.18 21.84 -9.78
N ARG A 189 -14.73 21.12 -10.83
CA ARG A 189 -15.44 20.95 -12.12
C ARG A 189 -16.24 19.63 -12.18
N HIS A 190 -15.82 18.64 -11.40
CA HIS A 190 -16.41 17.31 -11.28
C HIS A 190 -16.71 17.01 -9.81
N PRO A 191 -17.70 17.69 -9.19
CA PRO A 191 -18.02 17.51 -7.77
C PRO A 191 -18.51 16.11 -7.43
N GLU A 192 -18.89 15.32 -8.43
CA GLU A 192 -19.23 13.90 -8.30
C GLU A 192 -18.00 13.00 -8.10
N ALA A 193 -16.77 13.49 -8.38
CA ALA A 193 -15.56 12.72 -8.24
C ALA A 193 -15.31 12.38 -6.76
N ASN A 194 -15.13 11.08 -6.46
CA ASN A 194 -14.95 10.57 -5.11
C ASN A 194 -13.80 9.56 -4.99
N ALA A 195 -13.05 9.32 -6.09
CA ALA A 195 -11.90 8.44 -6.09
C ALA A 195 -10.81 8.93 -7.05
N VAL A 196 -9.59 8.48 -6.81
CA VAL A 196 -8.43 8.69 -7.71
C VAL A 196 -7.72 7.37 -7.93
N CYS A 197 -7.31 7.05 -9.16
CA CYS A 197 -6.52 5.87 -9.45
C CYS A 197 -5.10 6.23 -9.93
N ALA A 198 -4.15 5.37 -9.58
CA ALA A 198 -2.75 5.46 -9.98
C ALA A 198 -2.22 4.11 -10.46
N GLY A 199 -1.14 4.15 -11.25
CA GLY A 199 -0.50 2.98 -11.85
C GLY A 199 0.65 2.39 -11.04
N ALA A 200 0.82 2.73 -9.76
CA ALA A 200 1.88 2.15 -8.93
C ALA A 200 1.74 0.62 -8.84
N ILE A 201 2.82 -0.11 -9.16
CA ILE A 201 2.84 -1.59 -9.17
C ILE A 201 3.55 -2.11 -7.93
N LEU A 202 4.83 -1.79 -7.73
CA LEU A 202 5.64 -2.23 -6.59
C LEU A 202 6.18 -1.06 -5.78
N SER A 203 6.14 0.16 -6.31
CA SER A 203 6.69 1.33 -5.66
C SER A 203 5.80 1.83 -4.52
N THR A 204 6.17 1.50 -3.28
CA THR A 204 5.56 2.06 -2.06
C THR A 204 5.73 3.58 -2.02
N TYR A 205 6.85 4.10 -2.51
CA TYR A 205 7.13 5.54 -2.63
C TYR A 205 6.04 6.27 -3.42
N GLN A 206 5.68 5.77 -4.60
CA GLN A 206 4.63 6.38 -5.44
C GLN A 206 3.25 6.21 -4.80
N ARG A 207 2.94 5.02 -4.27
CA ARG A 207 1.65 4.71 -3.68
C ARG A 207 1.33 5.63 -2.49
N THR A 208 2.25 5.78 -1.53
CA THR A 208 2.01 6.56 -0.31
C THR A 208 1.83 8.04 -0.59
N ARG A 209 2.44 8.57 -1.64
CA ARG A 209 2.27 9.96 -2.09
C ARG A 209 0.87 10.21 -2.65
N VAL A 210 0.42 9.34 -3.55
CA VAL A 210 -0.95 9.42 -4.09
C VAL A 210 -1.99 9.22 -2.98
N GLU A 211 -1.79 8.26 -2.08
CA GLU A 211 -2.66 8.04 -0.92
C GLU A 211 -2.78 9.28 -0.04
N SER A 212 -1.64 9.92 0.28
CA SER A 212 -1.62 11.13 1.10
C SER A 212 -2.44 12.27 0.49
N ILE A 213 -2.26 12.54 -0.80
CA ILE A 213 -3.02 13.58 -1.48
C ILE A 213 -4.51 13.21 -1.59
N ALA A 214 -4.82 11.96 -1.95
CA ALA A 214 -6.19 11.48 -2.08
C ALA A 214 -6.98 11.66 -0.78
N LEU A 215 -6.43 11.21 0.34
CA LEU A 215 -7.09 11.27 1.64
C LEU A 215 -7.28 12.70 2.15
N ARG A 216 -6.33 13.59 1.90
CA ARG A 216 -6.44 15.02 2.22
C ARG A 216 -7.58 15.69 1.44
N LEU A 217 -7.94 15.15 0.27
CA LEU A 217 -9.05 15.62 -0.58
C LEU A 217 -10.34 14.83 -0.37
N GLY A 218 -10.37 13.86 0.55
CA GLY A 218 -11.54 13.01 0.77
C GLY A 218 -11.83 12.02 -0.37
N LEU A 219 -10.85 11.73 -1.23
CA LEU A 219 -10.96 10.78 -2.33
C LEU A 219 -10.55 9.38 -1.89
N VAL A 220 -11.22 8.35 -2.43
CA VAL A 220 -10.83 6.94 -2.26
C VAL A 220 -9.63 6.64 -3.18
N PRO A 221 -8.46 6.28 -2.66
CA PRO A 221 -7.34 5.90 -3.49
C PRO A 221 -7.51 4.47 -4.03
N LEU A 222 -7.30 4.30 -5.33
CA LEU A 222 -7.36 3.02 -6.05
C LEU A 222 -5.98 2.70 -6.65
N ALA A 223 -5.39 1.59 -6.22
CA ALA A 223 -4.09 1.10 -6.68
C ALA A 223 -4.22 -0.40 -7.04
N TYR A 224 -5.07 -0.72 -8.02
CA TYR A 224 -5.35 -2.11 -8.40
C TYR A 224 -4.11 -2.89 -8.85
N LEU A 225 -3.10 -2.21 -9.37
CA LEU A 225 -1.87 -2.85 -9.81
C LEU A 225 -0.85 -3.05 -8.69
N TRP A 226 -1.07 -2.42 -7.51
CA TRP A 226 -0.11 -2.52 -6.42
C TRP A 226 -0.02 -3.96 -5.91
N GLN A 227 1.21 -4.50 -5.89
CA GLN A 227 1.52 -5.90 -5.59
C GLN A 227 0.84 -6.92 -6.54
N TYR A 228 0.37 -6.49 -7.72
CA TYR A 228 -0.25 -7.39 -8.70
C TYR A 228 0.73 -8.48 -9.20
N PRO A 229 2.01 -8.20 -9.47
CA PRO A 229 2.96 -9.23 -9.93
C PRO A 229 3.25 -10.33 -8.92
N VAL A 230 3.04 -10.09 -7.61
CA VAL A 230 3.26 -11.12 -6.58
C VAL A 230 2.02 -12.01 -6.37
N LEU A 231 0.90 -11.69 -7.02
CA LEU A 231 -0.29 -12.51 -6.96
C LEU A 231 -0.16 -13.74 -7.89
N PRO A 232 -0.84 -14.84 -7.57
CA PRO A 232 -0.73 -16.08 -8.34
C PRO A 232 -1.04 -15.88 -9.82
N THR A 233 -0.20 -16.45 -10.67
CA THR A 233 -0.41 -16.49 -12.12
C THR A 233 -1.51 -17.50 -12.47
N PRO A 234 -2.18 -17.35 -13.64
CA PRO A 234 -3.20 -18.29 -14.10
C PRO A 234 -2.68 -19.71 -14.37
N SER A 235 -1.39 -19.84 -14.71
CA SER A 235 -0.72 -21.10 -15.01
C SER A 235 0.69 -21.09 -14.41
N ALA A 236 1.11 -22.23 -13.87
CA ALA A 236 2.47 -22.43 -13.36
C ALA A 236 3.55 -22.32 -14.44
N ASP A 237 3.20 -22.53 -15.71
CA ASP A 237 4.14 -22.47 -16.85
C ASP A 237 4.49 -21.03 -17.26
N ILE A 238 3.72 -20.02 -16.79
CA ILE A 238 3.94 -18.62 -17.14
C ILE A 238 4.73 -17.96 -16.02
N SER A 239 5.88 -17.42 -16.39
CA SER A 239 6.71 -16.65 -15.47
C SER A 239 5.97 -15.43 -14.92
N ALA A 240 5.95 -15.28 -13.60
CA ALA A 240 5.27 -14.18 -12.90
C ALA A 240 5.73 -12.79 -13.38
N ASP A 241 7.00 -12.66 -13.75
CA ASP A 241 7.65 -11.40 -14.15
C ASP A 241 7.05 -10.77 -15.43
N THR A 242 6.44 -11.56 -16.33
CA THR A 242 5.86 -11.06 -17.58
C THR A 242 4.35 -11.15 -17.63
N GLN A 243 3.72 -11.79 -16.63
CA GLN A 243 2.27 -12.01 -16.63
C GLN A 243 1.49 -10.70 -16.75
N LEU A 244 1.89 -9.63 -16.06
CA LEU A 244 1.24 -8.34 -16.14
C LEU A 244 1.28 -7.76 -17.58
N LEU A 245 2.40 -7.90 -18.29
CA LEU A 245 2.52 -7.45 -19.69
C LEU A 245 1.65 -8.29 -20.63
N LEU A 246 1.49 -9.58 -20.36
CA LEU A 246 0.60 -10.46 -21.11
C LEU A 246 -0.87 -10.12 -20.81
N ASP A 247 -1.22 -9.80 -19.58
CA ASP A 247 -2.56 -9.35 -19.23
C ASP A 247 -2.92 -8.02 -19.94
N MET A 248 -1.95 -7.09 -20.06
CA MET A 248 -2.10 -5.87 -20.89
C MET A 248 -2.29 -6.19 -22.37
N ALA A 249 -1.52 -7.15 -22.91
CA ALA A 249 -1.65 -7.59 -24.29
C ALA A 249 -3.04 -8.20 -24.57
N ASN A 250 -3.53 -9.03 -23.66
CA ASN A 250 -4.82 -9.71 -23.76
C ASN A 250 -6.01 -8.73 -23.86
N VAL A 251 -5.99 -7.64 -23.10
CA VAL A 251 -7.02 -6.59 -23.21
C VAL A 251 -6.83 -5.70 -24.44
N GLY A 252 -5.76 -5.89 -25.20
CA GLY A 252 -5.46 -5.14 -26.42
C GLY A 252 -4.78 -3.79 -26.18
N LEU A 253 -4.14 -3.60 -25.02
CA LEU A 253 -3.33 -2.40 -24.77
C LEU A 253 -2.08 -2.44 -25.64
N GLU A 254 -1.80 -1.38 -26.42
CA GLU A 254 -0.59 -1.21 -27.20
C GLU A 254 0.33 -0.19 -26.52
N ALA A 255 1.36 -0.68 -25.82
CA ALA A 255 2.38 0.14 -25.17
C ALA A 255 3.73 -0.05 -25.85
N ARG A 256 4.39 1.07 -26.20
CA ARG A 256 5.69 1.13 -26.85
C ARG A 256 6.75 1.70 -25.93
N ILE A 257 7.96 1.12 -25.94
CA ILE A 257 9.10 1.65 -25.21
C ILE A 257 9.55 2.97 -25.86
N ILE A 258 9.62 4.02 -25.07
CA ILE A 258 10.04 5.36 -25.51
C ILE A 258 11.33 5.85 -24.84
N LYS A 259 11.78 5.22 -23.77
CA LYS A 259 13.05 5.48 -23.09
C LYS A 259 13.63 4.17 -22.57
N VAL A 260 14.93 4.04 -22.63
CA VAL A 260 15.74 2.97 -22.04
C VAL A 260 16.88 3.58 -21.23
N ALA A 261 17.11 3.06 -20.03
CA ALA A 261 18.08 3.65 -19.09
C ALA A 261 18.82 2.59 -18.26
N SER A 262 18.89 1.33 -18.70
CA SER A 262 19.47 0.27 -17.88
C SER A 262 20.29 -0.73 -18.65
N ALA A 263 21.18 -1.36 -17.91
CA ALA A 263 22.03 -2.45 -18.36
C ALA A 263 21.25 -3.59 -19.01
N GLY A 264 21.48 -3.83 -20.29
CA GLY A 264 20.80 -4.86 -21.07
C GLY A 264 19.79 -4.33 -22.10
N LEU A 265 19.20 -3.16 -21.87
CA LEU A 265 18.38 -2.46 -22.84
C LEU A 265 19.20 -1.37 -23.54
N ASP A 266 19.00 -1.24 -24.84
CA ASP A 266 19.68 -0.28 -25.70
C ASP A 266 18.69 0.34 -26.71
N GLU A 267 19.20 1.19 -27.60
CA GLU A 267 18.41 1.88 -28.62
C GLU A 267 17.59 0.95 -29.51
N ASN A 268 18.02 -0.33 -29.69
CA ASN A 268 17.29 -1.31 -30.50
C ASN A 268 16.00 -1.78 -29.81
N HIS A 269 15.80 -1.45 -28.54
CA HIS A 269 14.57 -1.71 -27.79
C HIS A 269 13.58 -0.54 -27.84
N LEU A 270 14.02 0.64 -28.30
CA LEU A 270 13.13 1.77 -28.50
C LEU A 270 12.06 1.43 -29.56
N TRP A 271 10.85 1.82 -29.30
CA TRP A 271 9.65 1.55 -30.08
C TRP A 271 9.20 0.08 -30.08
N GLU A 272 9.83 -0.80 -29.30
CA GLU A 272 9.33 -2.17 -29.11
C GLU A 272 7.95 -2.15 -28.45
N ARG A 273 7.04 -3.02 -28.89
CA ARG A 273 5.73 -3.19 -28.26
C ARG A 273 5.90 -4.08 -27.02
N VAL A 274 6.12 -3.48 -25.85
CA VAL A 274 6.35 -4.23 -24.60
C VAL A 274 5.11 -5.03 -24.16
N SER A 275 3.91 -4.54 -24.47
CA SER A 275 2.64 -5.24 -24.23
C SER A 275 2.35 -6.27 -25.35
N SER A 276 3.28 -7.17 -25.59
CA SER A 276 3.14 -8.32 -26.51
C SER A 276 4.03 -9.45 -26.02
N GLU A 277 3.70 -10.70 -26.37
CA GLU A 277 4.49 -11.86 -25.99
C GLU A 277 5.94 -11.76 -26.52
N ALA A 278 6.11 -11.36 -27.76
CA ALA A 278 7.44 -11.20 -28.36
C ALA A 278 8.24 -10.08 -27.68
N GLY A 279 7.61 -8.90 -27.47
CA GLY A 279 8.27 -7.75 -26.86
C GLY A 279 8.63 -7.99 -25.39
N SER A 280 7.72 -8.54 -24.60
CA SER A 280 7.98 -8.88 -23.19
C SER A 280 9.11 -9.90 -23.06
N SER A 281 9.12 -10.95 -23.92
CA SER A 281 10.18 -11.95 -23.95
C SER A 281 11.53 -11.37 -24.37
N ARG A 282 11.55 -10.45 -25.34
CA ARG A 282 12.77 -9.76 -25.79
C ARG A 282 13.36 -8.90 -24.67
N VAL A 283 12.55 -8.10 -23.98
CA VAL A 283 12.96 -7.29 -22.83
C VAL A 283 13.51 -8.17 -21.71
N LYS A 284 12.77 -9.22 -21.32
CA LYS A 284 13.21 -10.18 -20.30
C LYS A 284 14.56 -10.81 -20.63
N ASN A 285 14.75 -11.27 -21.88
CA ASN A 285 16.00 -11.90 -22.32
C ASN A 285 17.17 -10.92 -22.36
N ALA A 286 16.93 -9.63 -22.65
CA ALA A 286 17.95 -8.61 -22.64
C ALA A 286 18.42 -8.31 -21.20
N LEU A 287 17.50 -8.13 -20.26
CA LEU A 287 17.80 -7.87 -18.86
C LEU A 287 18.52 -9.04 -18.16
N ARG A 288 18.14 -10.29 -18.47
CA ARG A 288 18.80 -11.48 -17.91
C ARG A 288 20.31 -11.55 -18.18
N LYS A 289 20.77 -11.03 -19.28
CA LYS A 289 22.21 -11.04 -19.65
C LYS A 289 23.08 -10.25 -18.68
N PHE A 290 22.50 -9.30 -17.95
CA PHE A 290 23.21 -8.41 -17.04
C PHE A 290 22.88 -8.64 -15.56
N GLY A 291 22.22 -9.76 -15.24
CA GLY A 291 21.91 -10.15 -13.87
C GLY A 291 20.77 -9.37 -13.21
N SER A 292 20.18 -8.40 -13.92
CA SER A 292 19.08 -7.56 -13.42
C SER A 292 17.68 -8.16 -13.64
N ALA A 293 17.59 -9.44 -14.02
CA ALA A 293 16.33 -10.07 -14.45
C ALA A 293 15.49 -10.64 -13.31
N GLN A 294 15.59 -10.11 -12.10
CA GLN A 294 14.69 -10.53 -11.02
C GLN A 294 13.38 -9.73 -11.06
N GLY A 295 12.28 -10.43 -11.25
CA GLY A 295 10.88 -10.08 -11.08
C GLY A 295 10.41 -8.73 -11.66
N ALA A 296 10.80 -7.61 -11.08
CA ALA A 296 10.28 -6.28 -11.38
C ALA A 296 10.94 -5.58 -12.57
N ALA A 297 12.19 -5.91 -12.90
CA ALA A 297 12.94 -5.25 -13.98
C ALA A 297 12.29 -5.44 -15.37
N ALA A 298 11.65 -6.61 -15.62
CA ALA A 298 10.93 -6.86 -16.85
C ALA A 298 9.69 -5.97 -17.04
N LEU A 299 9.20 -5.37 -15.94
CA LEU A 299 8.07 -4.43 -15.91
C LEU A 299 8.50 -2.96 -16.07
N GLY A 300 9.80 -2.66 -15.93
CA GLY A 300 10.34 -1.30 -15.96
C GLY A 300 10.27 -0.56 -14.61
N GLU A 301 10.02 -1.30 -13.51
CA GLU A 301 9.82 -0.71 -12.16
C GLU A 301 11.11 -0.10 -11.56
N GLY A 302 12.27 -0.55 -11.97
CA GLY A 302 13.57 0.04 -11.59
C GLY A 302 14.03 1.17 -12.52
N GLY A 303 13.16 1.67 -13.42
CA GLY A 303 13.52 2.71 -14.39
C GLY A 303 14.29 2.18 -15.60
N GLU A 304 14.26 0.87 -15.85
CA GLU A 304 14.94 0.25 -17.00
C GLU A 304 14.41 0.80 -18.32
N PHE A 305 13.10 1.06 -18.37
CA PHE A 305 12.47 1.67 -19.53
C PHE A 305 11.19 2.44 -19.15
N GLU A 306 10.82 3.41 -19.98
CA GLU A 306 9.52 4.06 -19.97
C GLU A 306 8.71 3.73 -21.21
N SER A 307 7.39 3.71 -21.11
CA SER A 307 6.49 3.34 -22.20
C SER A 307 5.44 4.41 -22.49
N LEU A 308 4.91 4.39 -23.72
CA LEU A 308 3.78 5.21 -24.16
C LEU A 308 2.68 4.32 -24.74
N VAL A 309 1.45 4.54 -24.31
CA VAL A 309 0.28 3.82 -24.80
C VAL A 309 -0.27 4.52 -26.05
N LEU A 310 -0.42 3.76 -27.13
CA LEU A 310 -0.92 4.28 -28.40
C LEU A 310 -2.35 3.84 -28.70
N ASP A 311 -2.77 2.71 -28.14
CA ASP A 311 -4.10 2.13 -28.33
C ASP A 311 -4.47 1.23 -27.15
N GLY A 312 -5.75 0.93 -27.00
CA GLY A 312 -6.29 0.05 -25.97
C GLY A 312 -7.70 -0.44 -26.30
N PRO A 313 -8.38 -1.12 -25.37
CA PRO A 313 -9.73 -1.60 -25.62
C PRO A 313 -10.71 -0.46 -25.94
N SER A 314 -11.73 -0.74 -26.76
CA SER A 314 -12.75 0.25 -27.19
C SER A 314 -13.57 0.82 -26.02
N SER A 315 -13.57 0.17 -24.86
CA SER A 315 -14.15 0.70 -23.63
C SER A 315 -13.42 1.97 -23.14
N VAL A 316 -12.13 2.13 -23.48
CA VAL A 316 -11.31 3.29 -23.13
C VAL A 316 -10.97 4.11 -24.36
N PHE A 317 -10.38 3.52 -25.40
CA PHE A 317 -9.91 4.21 -26.59
C PHE A 317 -10.97 4.24 -27.69
N LYS A 318 -11.41 5.43 -28.09
CA LYS A 318 -12.30 5.67 -29.24
C LYS A 318 -11.51 5.82 -30.54
N LYS A 319 -10.28 6.36 -30.42
CA LYS A 319 -9.32 6.49 -31.52
C LYS A 319 -7.96 5.97 -31.07
N ARG A 320 -7.13 5.57 -32.05
CA ARG A 320 -5.73 5.22 -31.79
C ARG A 320 -4.82 6.40 -32.09
N ILE A 321 -3.70 6.47 -31.37
CA ILE A 321 -2.64 7.44 -31.64
C ILE A 321 -1.62 6.79 -32.58
N VAL A 322 -1.25 7.48 -33.66
CA VAL A 322 -0.25 7.04 -34.60
C VAL A 322 0.88 8.06 -34.67
N ILE A 323 2.11 7.59 -34.50
CA ILE A 323 3.32 8.39 -34.61
C ILE A 323 4.15 7.84 -35.76
N PRO A 324 4.26 8.58 -36.88
CA PRO A 324 4.99 8.13 -38.05
C PRO A 324 6.49 7.96 -37.76
N GLU A 325 7.19 7.16 -38.52
CA GLU A 325 8.61 6.86 -38.30
C GLU A 325 9.49 8.14 -38.32
N GLN A 326 9.23 9.03 -39.28
CA GLN A 326 9.91 10.33 -39.37
C GLN A 326 9.64 11.25 -38.20
N GLY A 327 8.63 10.98 -37.38
CA GLY A 327 8.30 11.71 -36.15
C GLY A 327 9.03 11.19 -34.90
N ARG A 328 9.90 10.17 -35.04
CA ARG A 328 10.61 9.51 -33.94
C ARG A 328 12.11 9.80 -34.03
N ARG A 329 12.62 10.66 -33.20
CA ARG A 329 14.06 11.01 -33.17
C ARG A 329 14.68 10.47 -31.89
N ILE A 330 15.75 9.69 -32.02
CA ILE A 330 16.52 9.18 -30.88
C ILE A 330 17.38 10.31 -30.31
N VAL A 331 17.29 10.50 -29.00
CA VAL A 331 18.15 11.36 -28.19
C VAL A 331 18.98 10.48 -27.26
N ARG A 332 20.29 10.76 -27.19
CA ARG A 332 21.27 10.05 -26.38
C ARG A 332 21.77 10.96 -25.27
N GLU A 333 21.57 10.59 -24.02
CA GLU A 333 22.01 11.38 -22.88
C GLU A 333 23.36 10.93 -22.29
N GLY A 334 23.88 9.79 -22.77
CA GLY A 334 25.07 9.16 -22.20
C GLY A 334 24.71 8.16 -21.08
N GLY A 335 25.71 7.46 -20.53
CA GLY A 335 25.50 6.47 -19.46
C GLY A 335 24.63 5.26 -19.82
N GLY A 336 24.30 5.08 -21.12
CA GLY A 336 23.38 4.03 -21.58
C GLY A 336 21.89 4.45 -21.62
N CYS A 337 21.62 5.72 -21.32
CA CYS A 337 20.26 6.28 -21.43
C CYS A 337 20.00 6.79 -22.86
N SER A 338 18.89 6.39 -23.45
CA SER A 338 18.42 6.88 -24.75
C SER A 338 16.89 6.93 -24.75
N TRP A 339 16.32 7.95 -25.38
CA TRP A 339 14.88 8.14 -25.46
C TRP A 339 14.43 8.68 -26.83
N LEU A 340 13.12 8.64 -27.09
CA LEU A 340 12.50 9.10 -28.32
C LEU A 340 11.87 10.48 -28.12
N MET A 341 12.35 11.48 -28.82
CA MET A 341 11.60 12.69 -29.07
C MET A 341 10.51 12.39 -30.10
N LEU A 342 9.26 12.67 -29.76
CA LEU A 342 8.10 12.29 -30.54
C LEU A 342 7.44 13.53 -31.17
N GLY A 343 7.15 13.47 -32.47
CA GLY A 343 6.50 14.55 -33.21
C GLY A 343 5.55 14.01 -34.27
N GLY A 344 4.67 14.86 -34.77
CA GLY A 344 3.72 14.50 -35.83
C GLY A 344 2.72 13.41 -35.44
N ALA A 345 2.39 13.30 -34.16
CA ALA A 345 1.39 12.36 -33.67
C ALA A 345 -0.01 12.71 -34.19
N LEU A 346 -0.74 11.72 -34.67
CA LEU A 346 -2.08 11.85 -35.28
C LEU A 346 -3.05 10.89 -34.63
N LEU A 347 -4.34 11.19 -34.75
CA LEU A 347 -5.43 10.30 -34.33
C LEU A 347 -6.04 9.63 -35.55
N GLU A 348 -6.21 8.30 -35.44
CA GLU A 348 -6.91 7.50 -36.44
C GLU A 348 -8.14 6.84 -35.81
N ASP A 349 -9.25 6.77 -36.60
CA ASP A 349 -10.43 6.03 -36.15
C ASP A 349 -10.15 4.54 -36.08
N LYS A 350 -10.73 3.87 -35.12
CA LYS A 350 -10.56 2.43 -34.96
C LYS A 350 -11.49 1.68 -35.89
N HIS A 351 -10.92 0.85 -36.76
CA HIS A 351 -11.66 0.03 -37.71
C HIS A 351 -12.09 -1.32 -37.14
N ASP A 352 -11.44 -1.79 -36.06
CA ASP A 352 -11.72 -3.08 -35.43
C ASP A 352 -12.60 -2.94 -34.19
N ALA A 353 -13.87 -3.34 -34.35
CA ALA A 353 -14.84 -3.44 -33.27
C ALA A 353 -14.80 -4.81 -32.54
N THR A 354 -13.73 -5.61 -32.70
CA THR A 354 -13.63 -6.88 -31.99
C THR A 354 -13.55 -6.64 -30.48
N ALA A 355 -14.55 -7.15 -29.76
CA ALA A 355 -14.58 -7.07 -28.31
C ALA A 355 -13.34 -7.80 -27.75
N LYS A 356 -12.47 -7.09 -27.07
CA LYS A 356 -11.36 -7.67 -26.36
C LYS A 356 -11.81 -8.25 -25.01
N PRO A 357 -11.13 -9.26 -24.47
CA PRO A 357 -11.42 -9.76 -23.11
C PRO A 357 -11.37 -8.64 -22.07
N ALA A 358 -12.09 -8.80 -20.99
CA ALA A 358 -11.95 -7.94 -19.81
C ALA A 358 -10.56 -8.16 -19.17
N ALA A 359 -10.09 -7.18 -18.41
CA ALA A 359 -8.87 -7.34 -17.62
C ALA A 359 -9.01 -8.53 -16.66
N ARG A 360 -7.95 -9.31 -16.55
CA ARG A 360 -7.91 -10.42 -15.61
C ARG A 360 -7.99 -9.89 -14.17
N ILE A 361 -8.98 -10.35 -13.45
CA ILE A 361 -9.06 -10.16 -12.00
C ILE A 361 -8.37 -11.36 -11.36
N PRO A 362 -7.35 -11.14 -10.49
CA PRO A 362 -6.69 -12.23 -9.78
C PRO A 362 -7.67 -13.04 -8.93
N ASN A 363 -7.36 -14.32 -8.73
CA ASN A 363 -8.15 -15.17 -7.85
C ASN A 363 -8.16 -14.61 -6.42
N LEU A 364 -9.29 -14.74 -5.73
CA LEU A 364 -9.43 -14.23 -4.36
C LEU A 364 -8.51 -14.96 -3.38
N LEU A 365 -8.40 -16.29 -3.52
CA LEU A 365 -7.51 -17.12 -2.71
C LEU A 365 -6.27 -17.52 -3.51
N ASP A 366 -5.12 -17.42 -2.88
CA ASP A 366 -3.86 -17.99 -3.36
C ASP A 366 -3.95 -19.53 -3.39
N PRO A 367 -3.19 -20.24 -4.22
CA PRO A 367 -3.27 -21.70 -4.34
C PRO A 367 -3.19 -22.41 -2.98
N ARG A 368 -2.25 -22.02 -2.12
CA ARG A 368 -2.11 -22.54 -0.76
C ARG A 368 -3.40 -22.40 0.06
N PHE A 369 -3.97 -21.20 0.09
CA PHE A 369 -5.19 -20.93 0.86
C PHE A 369 -6.44 -21.51 0.20
N LYS A 370 -6.41 -21.69 -1.13
CA LYS A 370 -7.46 -22.44 -1.83
C LYS A 370 -7.45 -23.91 -1.40
N THR A 371 -6.27 -24.54 -1.30
CA THR A 371 -6.13 -25.91 -0.76
C THR A 371 -6.62 -25.97 0.68
N VAL A 372 -6.18 -25.03 1.55
CA VAL A 372 -6.69 -24.96 2.93
C VAL A 372 -8.21 -24.86 2.98
N PHE A 373 -8.82 -24.04 2.11
CA PHE A 373 -10.28 -23.88 2.05
C PHE A 373 -11.00 -25.15 1.59
N ASP A 374 -10.46 -25.83 0.58
CA ASP A 374 -11.05 -27.06 0.03
C ASP A 374 -10.98 -28.22 1.03
N ASP A 375 -9.90 -28.31 1.79
CA ASP A 375 -9.60 -29.38 2.74
C ASP A 375 -10.22 -29.14 4.14
N LEU A 376 -10.91 -28.01 4.37
CA LEU A 376 -11.56 -27.78 5.65
C LEU A 376 -12.51 -28.92 6.03
N PRO A 377 -12.42 -29.43 7.26
CA PRO A 377 -13.19 -30.59 7.68
C PRO A 377 -14.69 -30.28 7.67
N GLN A 378 -15.49 -31.30 7.29
CA GLN A 378 -16.95 -31.26 7.46
C GLN A 378 -17.29 -31.25 8.95
N PRO A 379 -18.45 -30.69 9.36
CA PRO A 379 -18.83 -30.62 10.76
C PRO A 379 -18.75 -32.00 11.41
N MET A 380 -17.95 -32.16 12.44
CA MET A 380 -17.95 -33.34 13.26
C MET A 380 -19.15 -33.27 14.23
N ASN A 381 -19.89 -34.38 14.32
CA ASN A 381 -21.01 -34.51 15.25
C ASN A 381 -20.51 -34.52 16.70
N GLU A 382 -21.17 -33.73 17.55
CA GLU A 382 -21.07 -33.69 19.01
C GLU A 382 -19.67 -33.47 19.62
N LEU A 383 -19.39 -32.18 19.87
CA LEU A 383 -18.32 -31.76 20.76
C LEU A 383 -18.90 -31.53 22.17
N LYS A 384 -18.13 -31.89 23.18
CA LYS A 384 -18.45 -31.55 24.57
C LYS A 384 -18.38 -30.01 24.70
N ALA A 385 -19.41 -29.43 25.32
CA ALA A 385 -19.43 -27.97 25.55
C ALA A 385 -18.23 -27.56 26.39
N ALA A 386 -17.38 -26.72 25.82
CA ALA A 386 -16.29 -26.07 26.57
C ALA A 386 -16.89 -25.11 27.60
N LYS A 387 -16.32 -25.08 28.81
CA LYS A 387 -16.67 -24.05 29.81
C LYS A 387 -16.08 -22.74 29.38
N ALA A 388 -16.92 -21.73 29.15
CA ALA A 388 -16.44 -20.38 28.92
C ALA A 388 -15.69 -19.85 30.14
N CYS A 389 -14.42 -19.48 29.96
CA CYS A 389 -13.68 -18.73 30.96
C CYS A 389 -13.93 -17.24 30.74
N LEU A 390 -14.68 -16.62 31.64
CA LEU A 390 -14.96 -15.18 31.61
C LEU A 390 -13.79 -14.47 32.30
N THR A 391 -12.98 -13.75 31.52
CA THR A 391 -11.98 -12.83 32.07
C THR A 391 -12.57 -11.41 32.04
N LEU A 392 -12.89 -10.88 33.23
CA LEU A 392 -13.29 -9.48 33.37
C LEU A 392 -12.06 -8.59 33.25
N LEU A 393 -12.20 -7.49 32.52
CA LEU A 393 -11.18 -6.43 32.52
C LEU A 393 -11.04 -5.88 33.95
N SER A 394 -9.82 -5.90 34.48
CA SER A 394 -9.56 -5.32 35.81
C SER A 394 -9.71 -3.80 35.75
N GLN A 395 -10.23 -3.20 36.81
CA GLN A 395 -10.35 -1.75 36.93
C GLN A 395 -9.01 -1.04 37.17
N ASP A 396 -7.98 -1.78 37.47
CA ASP A 396 -6.65 -1.23 37.73
C ASP A 396 -5.92 -1.01 36.39
N ALA A 397 -6.03 0.20 35.88
CA ALA A 397 -5.17 0.67 34.80
C ALA A 397 -3.76 0.84 35.32
N GLY A 398 -2.96 -0.22 35.23
CA GLY A 398 -1.55 -0.23 35.66
C GLY A 398 -0.61 -0.17 34.47
N THR A 399 0.53 0.51 34.64
CA THR A 399 1.66 0.34 33.74
C THR A 399 2.33 -0.98 34.13
N PHE A 400 2.27 -1.97 33.24
CA PHE A 400 3.00 -3.22 33.44
C PHE A 400 4.40 -3.04 32.85
N THR A 401 5.40 -2.81 33.70
CA THR A 401 6.80 -2.96 33.32
C THR A 401 7.18 -4.41 33.52
N THR A 402 7.43 -5.12 32.45
CA THR A 402 8.20 -6.37 32.52
C THR A 402 9.69 -6.01 32.38
N ASP A 403 10.60 -6.87 32.75
CA ASP A 403 12.04 -6.74 32.45
C ASP A 403 12.33 -6.74 30.93
N SER A 404 11.28 -6.66 30.12
CA SER A 404 11.31 -6.56 28.67
C SER A 404 11.55 -5.12 28.23
N GLU A 405 12.17 -4.93 27.09
CA GLU A 405 12.36 -3.64 26.44
C GLU A 405 11.05 -3.06 25.85
N VAL A 406 9.89 -3.56 26.25
CA VAL A 406 8.57 -3.15 25.79
C VAL A 406 7.73 -2.67 26.96
N LEU A 407 7.24 -1.44 26.86
CA LEU A 407 6.27 -0.85 27.78
C LEU A 407 4.86 -1.17 27.30
N ARG A 408 3.95 -1.48 28.23
CA ARG A 408 2.55 -1.76 27.96
C ARG A 408 1.67 -0.97 28.93
N TRP A 409 0.54 -0.48 28.42
CA TRP A 409 -0.48 0.23 29.21
C TRP A 409 -1.87 -0.28 28.82
N SER A 410 -2.76 -0.31 29.79
CA SER A 410 -4.21 -0.43 29.57
C SER A 410 -4.89 0.80 30.15
N VAL A 411 -5.60 1.54 29.32
CA VAL A 411 -6.15 2.86 29.68
C VAL A 411 -7.67 2.82 29.56
N LEU A 412 -8.32 3.20 30.65
CA LEU A 412 -9.78 3.31 30.77
C LEU A 412 -10.16 4.76 31.09
N PRO A 413 -11.41 5.17 30.80
CA PRO A 413 -11.94 6.47 31.23
C PRO A 413 -12.05 6.54 32.77
N ASP A 414 -12.21 7.77 33.32
CA ASP A 414 -12.46 7.95 34.73
C ASP A 414 -13.90 7.58 35.06
N LEU A 415 -14.06 6.73 36.05
CA LEU A 415 -15.38 6.35 36.54
C LEU A 415 -15.97 7.48 37.43
N GLY A 416 -17.25 7.76 37.26
CA GLY A 416 -17.99 8.63 38.17
C GLY A 416 -18.26 10.06 37.67
N LEU A 417 -17.91 10.41 36.44
CA LEU A 417 -18.18 11.74 35.85
C LEU A 417 -19.60 11.90 35.24
N GLY A 418 -20.50 10.95 35.44
CA GLY A 418 -21.82 10.92 34.80
C GLY A 418 -21.80 10.26 33.40
N GLU A 419 -22.93 10.30 32.69
CA GLU A 419 -23.02 9.80 31.32
C GLU A 419 -22.27 10.76 30.37
N MET A 420 -21.18 10.29 29.78
CA MET A 420 -20.41 11.00 28.75
C MET A 420 -20.78 10.48 27.38
N SER A 421 -20.62 11.32 26.36
CA SER A 421 -20.66 10.84 24.97
C SER A 421 -19.44 9.96 24.67
N ILE A 422 -19.55 9.01 23.73
CA ILE A 422 -18.41 8.15 23.36
C ILE A 422 -17.24 8.98 22.81
N GLN A 423 -17.50 10.14 22.18
CA GLN A 423 -16.47 11.05 21.72
C GLN A 423 -15.69 11.65 22.91
N ASP A 424 -16.39 12.15 23.92
CA ASP A 424 -15.77 12.74 25.10
C ASP A 424 -15.00 11.69 25.91
N GLU A 425 -15.58 10.50 26.06
CA GLU A 425 -14.94 9.36 26.72
C GLU A 425 -13.65 8.94 25.98
N THR A 426 -13.70 8.86 24.65
CA THR A 426 -12.52 8.57 23.82
C THR A 426 -11.48 9.68 23.94
N ALA A 427 -11.88 10.95 23.89
CA ALA A 427 -10.97 12.08 24.04
C ALA A 427 -10.25 12.06 25.40
N GLN A 428 -10.96 11.71 26.48
CA GLN A 428 -10.36 11.55 27.80
C GLN A 428 -9.31 10.43 27.83
N VAL A 429 -9.64 9.24 27.26
CA VAL A 429 -8.72 8.12 27.17
C VAL A 429 -7.48 8.49 26.34
N VAL A 430 -7.68 9.20 25.22
CA VAL A 430 -6.60 9.71 24.37
C VAL A 430 -5.67 10.66 25.12
N GLU A 431 -6.21 11.57 25.92
CA GLU A 431 -5.39 12.50 26.71
C GLU A 431 -4.58 11.76 27.77
N LYS A 432 -5.18 10.80 28.47
CA LYS A 432 -4.45 9.92 29.41
C LYS A 432 -3.32 9.16 28.71
N ILE A 433 -3.53 8.68 27.47
CA ILE A 433 -2.48 8.03 26.68
C ILE A 433 -1.32 9.01 26.43
N ARG A 434 -1.61 10.27 26.08
CA ARG A 434 -0.57 11.29 25.87
C ARG A 434 0.28 11.49 27.12
N ASP A 435 -0.37 11.63 28.27
CA ASP A 435 0.30 11.85 29.55
C ASP A 435 1.16 10.64 29.96
N LEU A 436 0.61 9.43 29.87
CA LEU A 436 1.33 8.19 30.21
C LEU A 436 2.56 7.95 29.32
N VAL A 437 2.40 8.10 28.02
CA VAL A 437 3.47 7.88 27.04
C VAL A 437 4.55 8.95 27.20
N SER A 438 4.16 10.22 27.36
CA SER A 438 5.08 11.33 27.62
C SER A 438 5.81 11.16 28.97
N GLY A 439 5.10 10.77 30.02
CA GLY A 439 5.68 10.50 31.35
C GLY A 439 6.71 9.37 31.33
N ALA A 440 6.55 8.42 30.42
CA ALA A 440 7.53 7.33 30.21
C ALA A 440 8.70 7.75 29.28
N GLY A 441 8.73 8.98 28.77
CA GLY A 441 9.76 9.45 27.85
C GLY A 441 9.65 8.86 26.43
N VAL A 442 8.46 8.37 26.04
CA VAL A 442 8.16 7.78 24.72
C VAL A 442 7.35 8.78 23.90
N GLN A 443 7.54 8.82 22.59
CA GLN A 443 6.72 9.61 21.68
C GLN A 443 5.52 8.78 21.18
N LEU A 444 4.38 9.43 20.89
CA LEU A 444 3.20 8.77 20.33
C LEU A 444 3.50 8.02 19.02
N SER A 445 4.42 8.55 18.21
CA SER A 445 4.90 7.90 16.99
C SER A 445 5.70 6.61 17.22
N GLN A 446 6.10 6.32 18.45
CA GLN A 446 6.83 5.10 18.81
C GLN A 446 5.90 3.96 19.25
N ILE A 447 4.60 4.22 19.45
CA ILE A 447 3.63 3.16 19.74
C ILE A 447 3.60 2.17 18.58
N THR A 448 3.75 0.88 18.87
CA THR A 448 3.81 -0.18 17.86
C THR A 448 2.47 -0.85 17.63
N SER A 449 1.70 -1.05 18.68
CA SER A 449 0.41 -1.72 18.59
C SER A 449 -0.61 -1.15 19.58
N THR A 450 -1.89 -1.27 19.22
CA THR A 450 -3.02 -0.92 20.07
C THR A 450 -4.13 -1.97 19.94
N ILE A 451 -4.83 -2.24 21.05
CA ILE A 451 -6.06 -3.02 21.07
C ILE A 451 -7.14 -2.11 21.63
N ILE A 452 -8.17 -1.83 20.84
CA ILE A 452 -9.33 -1.04 21.25
C ILE A 452 -10.46 -2.02 21.56
N ILE A 453 -10.97 -1.95 22.77
CA ILE A 453 -12.11 -2.73 23.23
C ILE A 453 -13.28 -1.79 23.44
N LEU A 454 -14.39 -2.04 22.75
CA LEU A 454 -15.59 -1.25 22.79
C LEU A 454 -16.72 -2.00 23.51
N ARG A 455 -17.63 -1.28 24.12
CA ARG A 455 -18.88 -1.90 24.57
C ARG A 455 -19.79 -2.23 23.39
N ARG A 456 -19.85 -1.33 22.38
CA ARG A 456 -20.69 -1.51 21.18
C ARG A 456 -19.89 -1.17 19.94
N MET A 457 -19.98 -2.03 18.94
CA MET A 457 -19.29 -1.80 17.66
C MET A 457 -19.88 -0.61 16.86
N SER A 458 -21.13 -0.20 17.17
CA SER A 458 -21.73 1.02 16.60
C SER A 458 -20.96 2.30 16.91
N ASP A 459 -20.15 2.31 17.96
CA ASP A 459 -19.37 3.47 18.40
C ASP A 459 -18.04 3.62 17.62
N PHE A 460 -17.69 2.60 16.81
CA PHE A 460 -16.43 2.53 16.04
C PHE A 460 -16.14 3.79 15.19
N PRO A 461 -17.10 4.40 14.44
CA PRO A 461 -16.82 5.58 13.63
C PRO A 461 -16.43 6.81 14.49
N GLN A 462 -17.12 7.04 15.60
CA GLN A 462 -16.85 8.16 16.50
C GLN A 462 -15.50 8.00 17.20
N VAL A 463 -15.20 6.77 17.66
CA VAL A 463 -13.91 6.42 18.25
C VAL A 463 -12.77 6.64 17.25
N ASN A 464 -12.93 6.23 16.00
CA ASN A 464 -11.92 6.47 14.95
C ASN A 464 -11.64 7.96 14.75
N GLY A 465 -12.67 8.81 14.81
CA GLY A 465 -12.53 10.25 14.66
C GLY A 465 -11.65 10.88 15.74
N GLU A 466 -11.82 10.47 17.01
CA GLU A 466 -11.03 10.98 18.14
C GLU A 466 -9.64 10.33 18.20
N TYR A 467 -9.59 9.01 18.08
CA TYR A 467 -8.33 8.26 18.09
C TYR A 467 -7.37 8.68 16.97
N GLY A 468 -7.90 8.99 15.78
CA GLY A 468 -7.07 9.44 14.64
C GLY A 468 -6.34 10.75 14.87
N LYS A 469 -6.83 11.61 15.76
CA LYS A 469 -6.21 12.91 16.06
C LYS A 469 -4.84 12.80 16.74
N ILE A 470 -4.50 11.64 17.33
CA ILE A 470 -3.19 11.43 17.96
C ILE A 470 -2.10 11.06 16.97
N PHE A 471 -2.45 10.51 15.81
CA PHE A 471 -1.48 10.01 14.85
C PHE A 471 -1.46 10.88 13.57
N THR A 472 -0.64 11.91 13.60
CA THR A 472 -0.49 12.87 12.50
C THR A 472 0.64 12.50 11.54
N LYS A 473 1.53 11.57 11.94
CA LYS A 473 2.65 11.09 11.15
C LYS A 473 2.31 9.79 10.42
N PRO A 474 3.04 9.47 9.32
CA PRO A 474 2.94 8.17 8.66
C PRO A 474 3.11 7.00 9.62
N ASN A 475 2.56 5.86 9.24
CA ASN A 475 2.64 4.61 10.01
C ASN A 475 2.11 4.72 11.44
N PRO A 476 0.81 5.05 11.66
CA PRO A 476 0.19 4.87 12.97
C PRO A 476 0.36 3.42 13.46
N PRO A 477 0.21 3.12 14.76
CA PRO A 477 0.38 1.76 15.26
C PRO A 477 -0.54 0.74 14.58
N SER A 478 -0.13 -0.53 14.57
CA SER A 478 -1.04 -1.62 14.21
C SER A 478 -2.21 -1.66 15.22
N ARG A 479 -3.40 -2.11 14.79
CA ARG A 479 -4.58 -2.04 15.65
C ARG A 479 -5.50 -3.24 15.48
N VAL A 480 -6.04 -3.69 16.59
CA VAL A 480 -7.21 -4.57 16.67
C VAL A 480 -8.36 -3.79 17.28
N THR A 481 -9.59 -4.01 16.83
CA THR A 481 -10.77 -3.41 17.46
C THR A 481 -11.87 -4.45 17.59
N ILE A 482 -12.27 -4.76 18.83
CA ILE A 482 -13.32 -5.72 19.16
C ILE A 482 -14.36 -5.07 20.08
N SER A 483 -15.56 -5.61 20.14
CA SER A 483 -16.51 -5.25 21.20
C SER A 483 -16.75 -6.40 22.15
N CYS A 484 -16.89 -6.07 23.43
CA CYS A 484 -17.07 -7.04 24.52
C CYS A 484 -18.39 -6.88 25.27
N GLY A 485 -19.27 -5.99 24.86
CA GLY A 485 -20.60 -5.82 25.43
C GLY A 485 -20.59 -5.62 26.95
N ASP A 486 -21.38 -6.43 27.64
CA ASP A 486 -21.54 -6.36 29.11
C ASP A 486 -20.37 -6.98 29.90
N LEU A 487 -19.36 -7.54 29.22
CA LEU A 487 -18.11 -7.92 29.88
C LEU A 487 -17.24 -6.72 30.24
N MET A 488 -17.51 -5.55 29.65
CA MET A 488 -16.86 -4.31 30.05
C MET A 488 -17.37 -3.80 31.40
N PRO A 489 -16.52 -3.17 32.23
CA PRO A 489 -16.93 -2.58 33.50
C PRO A 489 -18.11 -1.64 33.34
N ALA A 490 -18.99 -1.58 34.33
CA ALA A 490 -20.15 -0.68 34.29
C ALA A 490 -19.70 0.78 34.11
N GLY A 491 -20.34 1.50 33.18
CA GLY A 491 -20.01 2.89 32.85
C GLY A 491 -18.77 3.07 31.96
N VAL A 492 -18.10 2.01 31.52
CA VAL A 492 -16.97 2.06 30.59
C VAL A 492 -17.44 1.63 29.20
N ASN A 493 -17.27 2.46 28.18
CA ASN A 493 -17.63 2.14 26.80
C ASN A 493 -16.42 1.89 25.90
N ILE A 494 -15.24 2.32 26.33
CA ILE A 494 -13.97 2.13 25.61
C ILE A 494 -12.83 1.79 26.57
N ALA A 495 -11.97 0.89 26.18
CA ALA A 495 -10.65 0.64 26.77
C ALA A 495 -9.61 0.52 25.68
N ILE A 496 -8.41 1.06 25.90
CA ILE A 496 -7.30 0.99 24.93
C ILE A 496 -6.08 0.41 25.62
N SER A 497 -5.63 -0.75 25.13
CA SER A 497 -4.33 -1.30 25.48
C SER A 497 -3.32 -0.94 24.40
N LEU A 498 -2.10 -0.57 24.79
CA LEU A 498 -1.05 -0.15 23.86
C LEU A 498 0.32 -0.66 24.28
N ALA A 499 1.20 -0.82 23.29
CA ALA A 499 2.59 -1.21 23.51
C ALA A 499 3.53 -0.26 22.75
N ALA A 500 4.68 0.02 23.36
CA ALA A 500 5.76 0.78 22.75
C ALA A 500 7.11 0.26 23.23
N PRO A 501 8.20 0.37 22.44
CA PRO A 501 9.54 0.09 22.91
C PRO A 501 9.95 1.08 24.01
N THR A 502 10.86 0.67 24.88
CA THR A 502 11.45 1.58 25.88
C THR A 502 12.22 2.71 25.20
N PRO A 503 12.41 3.87 25.85
CA PRO A 503 13.16 5.00 25.28
C PRO A 503 14.61 4.70 24.88
N ARG A 504 15.17 3.60 25.41
CA ARG A 504 16.54 3.14 25.11
C ARG A 504 16.63 2.33 23.82
N ALA A 505 15.50 1.86 23.28
CA ALA A 505 15.49 1.09 22.04
C ALA A 505 15.83 2.01 20.86
N THR A 506 16.42 1.41 19.83
CA THR A 506 16.76 2.13 18.58
C THR A 506 15.50 2.64 17.89
N GLN A 507 15.58 3.82 17.25
CA GLN A 507 14.44 4.45 16.55
C GLN A 507 14.18 3.87 15.15
N ASP A 508 14.79 2.74 14.80
CA ASP A 508 14.56 2.07 13.51
C ASP A 508 13.21 1.36 13.51
N ARG A 509 12.15 2.14 13.24
CA ARG A 509 10.76 1.70 13.16
C ARG A 509 10.26 1.81 11.73
N ASN A 510 9.86 0.68 11.16
CA ASN A 510 9.24 0.60 9.85
C ASN A 510 7.76 0.25 9.97
N GLY A 511 6.99 0.52 8.92
CA GLY A 511 5.57 0.20 8.90
C GLY A 511 5.09 -0.16 7.51
N LEU A 512 3.99 -0.89 7.46
CA LEU A 512 3.21 -1.12 6.25
C LEU A 512 1.85 -0.47 6.43
N HIS A 513 1.63 0.63 5.73
CA HIS A 513 0.39 1.40 5.80
C HIS A 513 -0.29 1.42 4.42
N VAL A 514 -1.27 0.56 4.22
CA VAL A 514 -2.02 0.40 2.97
C VAL A 514 -3.36 1.10 3.11
N GLN A 515 -3.56 2.15 2.33
CA GLN A 515 -4.76 3.00 2.36
C GLN A 515 -5.55 2.93 1.05
N SER A 516 -4.95 2.34 0.00
CA SER A 516 -5.59 2.14 -1.31
C SER A 516 -6.28 0.79 -1.41
N ARG A 517 -7.36 0.73 -2.21
CA ARG A 517 -7.93 -0.54 -2.67
C ARG A 517 -7.02 -1.18 -3.71
N SER A 518 -6.70 -2.46 -3.54
CA SER A 518 -5.89 -3.27 -4.46
C SER A 518 -6.44 -4.69 -4.52
N TYR A 519 -5.76 -5.61 -5.19
CA TYR A 519 -6.10 -7.04 -5.12
C TYR A 519 -5.33 -7.78 -4.02
N TRP A 520 -4.32 -7.14 -3.44
CA TRP A 520 -3.35 -7.82 -2.60
C TRP A 520 -3.79 -7.95 -1.13
N ALA A 521 -4.12 -6.84 -0.48
CA ALA A 521 -4.60 -6.81 0.91
C ALA A 521 -5.64 -5.71 1.11
N PRO A 522 -6.55 -5.84 2.08
CA PRO A 522 -7.51 -4.80 2.39
C PRO A 522 -6.82 -3.50 2.82
N ALA A 523 -7.34 -2.37 2.33
CA ALA A 523 -7.00 -1.07 2.88
C ALA A 523 -7.44 -0.98 4.35
N ASN A 524 -6.79 -0.12 5.11
CA ASN A 524 -7.22 0.14 6.49
C ASN A 524 -8.64 0.74 6.52
N ILE A 525 -9.41 0.38 7.54
CA ILE A 525 -10.76 0.90 7.78
C ILE A 525 -10.79 1.93 8.92
N GLY A 526 -9.64 2.46 9.29
CA GLY A 526 -9.46 3.44 10.34
C GLY A 526 -7.99 3.85 10.45
N PRO A 527 -7.61 4.71 11.40
CA PRO A 527 -6.25 5.24 11.54
C PRO A 527 -5.31 4.20 12.16
N TYR A 528 -4.85 3.23 11.38
CA TYR A 528 -3.87 2.21 11.78
C TYR A 528 -3.07 1.73 10.58
N SER A 529 -1.87 1.20 10.83
CA SER A 529 -1.06 0.48 9.85
C SER A 529 -1.34 -1.01 9.90
N GLN A 530 -1.25 -1.70 8.77
CA GLN A 530 -1.38 -3.16 8.71
C GLN A 530 -0.30 -3.85 9.54
N ALA A 531 0.90 -3.27 9.58
CA ALA A 531 2.00 -3.80 10.40
C ALA A 531 2.96 -2.71 10.84
N ILE A 532 3.61 -2.92 12.00
CA ILE A 532 4.71 -2.13 12.52
C ILE A 532 5.85 -3.07 12.90
N ASP A 533 7.04 -2.75 12.44
CA ASP A 533 8.26 -3.49 12.61
C ASP A 533 9.28 -2.67 13.42
N VAL A 534 9.85 -3.28 14.47
CA VAL A 534 10.86 -2.67 15.34
C VAL A 534 11.98 -3.66 15.64
N PRO A 535 13.25 -3.20 15.75
CA PRO A 535 14.34 -4.06 16.16
C PRO A 535 14.19 -4.52 17.61
N VAL A 536 14.61 -5.74 17.89
CA VAL A 536 14.73 -6.28 19.25
C VAL A 536 16.14 -6.04 19.75
N ALA A 537 16.28 -5.35 20.88
CA ALA A 537 17.54 -5.17 21.55
C ALA A 537 17.61 -6.08 22.79
N ALA A 538 18.82 -6.45 23.21
CA ALA A 538 19.06 -7.12 24.47
C ALA A 538 20.14 -6.37 25.22
N GLN A 539 19.86 -5.94 26.43
CA GLN A 539 20.78 -5.13 27.26
C GLN A 539 21.29 -3.87 26.51
N GLY A 540 20.45 -3.27 25.66
CA GLY A 540 20.79 -2.09 24.88
C GLY A 540 21.65 -2.36 23.64
N GLN A 541 21.89 -3.62 23.27
CA GLN A 541 22.62 -4.00 22.05
C GLN A 541 21.68 -4.58 21.00
N PRO A 542 21.86 -4.27 19.71
CA PRO A 542 21.07 -4.87 18.61
C PRO A 542 21.29 -6.39 18.57
N THR A 543 20.20 -7.14 18.43
CA THR A 543 20.27 -8.62 18.30
C THR A 543 20.22 -9.10 16.86
N GLY A 544 19.94 -8.22 15.88
CA GLY A 544 19.60 -8.59 14.50
C GLY A 544 18.15 -9.05 14.34
N LEU A 545 17.49 -9.46 15.44
CA LEU A 545 16.10 -9.86 15.45
C LEU A 545 15.17 -8.65 15.36
N ARG A 546 14.05 -8.79 14.66
CA ARG A 546 12.99 -7.79 14.60
C ARG A 546 11.66 -8.39 15.06
N CYS A 547 10.84 -7.58 15.70
CA CYS A 547 9.52 -7.93 16.16
C CYS A 547 8.47 -7.13 15.39
N ILE A 548 7.55 -7.83 14.76
CA ILE A 548 6.52 -7.25 13.89
C ILE A 548 5.15 -7.41 14.54
N SER A 549 4.49 -6.29 14.82
CA SER A 549 3.11 -6.23 15.29
C SER A 549 2.18 -6.05 14.10
N ILE A 550 1.21 -6.96 13.90
CA ILE A 550 0.25 -6.90 12.80
C ILE A 550 -1.14 -6.50 13.34
N ALA A 551 -1.86 -5.70 12.55
CA ALA A 551 -3.25 -5.35 12.83
C ALA A 551 -4.18 -6.55 12.67
N GLY A 552 -5.31 -6.53 13.37
CA GLY A 552 -6.38 -7.48 13.17
C GLY A 552 -6.84 -7.51 11.71
N GLN A 553 -7.01 -8.70 11.16
CA GLN A 553 -7.45 -8.91 9.78
C GLN A 553 -8.87 -9.43 9.77
N ILE A 554 -9.77 -8.70 9.09
CA ILE A 554 -11.13 -9.15 8.79
C ILE A 554 -11.23 -9.54 7.31
N PRO A 555 -12.16 -10.43 6.92
CA PRO A 555 -12.18 -11.05 5.59
C PRO A 555 -12.74 -10.14 4.49
N LEU A 556 -12.29 -8.91 4.38
CA LEU A 556 -12.69 -8.01 3.30
C LEU A 556 -12.06 -8.44 1.97
N ILE A 557 -12.85 -8.39 0.91
CA ILE A 557 -12.31 -8.52 -0.46
C ILE A 557 -11.51 -7.24 -0.76
N PRO A 558 -10.19 -7.31 -0.97
CA PRO A 558 -9.35 -6.12 -1.00
C PRO A 558 -9.75 -5.09 -2.07
N ALA A 559 -10.18 -5.56 -3.24
CA ALA A 559 -10.56 -4.69 -4.36
C ALA A 559 -11.84 -3.87 -4.09
N THR A 560 -12.76 -4.39 -3.29
CA THR A 560 -14.10 -3.80 -3.07
C THR A 560 -14.35 -3.35 -1.64
N MET A 561 -13.54 -3.81 -0.68
CA MET A 561 -13.69 -3.55 0.76
C MET A 561 -15.04 -4.01 1.33
N VAL A 562 -15.64 -5.05 0.75
CA VAL A 562 -16.85 -5.70 1.24
C VAL A 562 -16.56 -7.14 1.67
N LEU A 563 -17.40 -7.68 2.55
CA LEU A 563 -17.30 -9.08 2.95
C LEU A 563 -17.69 -9.99 1.78
N PRO A 564 -17.08 -11.19 1.64
CA PRO A 564 -17.46 -12.14 0.61
C PRO A 564 -18.89 -12.64 0.86
N SER A 565 -19.69 -12.70 -0.19
CA SER A 565 -21.09 -13.15 -0.18
C SER A 565 -21.29 -14.36 -1.09
N THR A 566 -20.53 -15.42 -0.88
CA THR A 566 -20.69 -16.67 -1.63
C THR A 566 -21.80 -17.53 -1.00
N PRO A 567 -22.64 -18.21 -1.79
CA PRO A 567 -23.68 -19.08 -1.24
C PRO A 567 -23.11 -20.38 -0.63
N GLU A 568 -21.91 -20.78 -1.06
CA GLU A 568 -21.25 -22.00 -0.60
C GLU A 568 -20.19 -21.68 0.45
N LYS A 569 -20.27 -22.35 1.61
CA LYS A 569 -19.29 -22.23 2.72
C LYS A 569 -18.89 -20.77 3.05
N PRO A 570 -19.83 -19.83 3.27
CA PRO A 570 -19.50 -18.41 3.46
C PRO A 570 -18.67 -18.14 4.71
N HIS A 571 -18.87 -18.92 5.76
CA HIS A 571 -18.13 -18.79 7.02
C HIS A 571 -16.71 -19.30 6.88
N GLU A 572 -16.54 -20.46 6.28
CA GLU A 572 -15.24 -21.08 5.99
C GLU A 572 -14.39 -20.17 5.10
N LEU A 573 -14.99 -19.56 4.07
CA LEU A 573 -14.30 -18.62 3.21
C LEU A 573 -13.81 -17.38 3.99
N GLN A 574 -14.62 -16.86 4.92
CA GLN A 574 -14.20 -15.73 5.73
C GLN A 574 -13.01 -16.08 6.62
N ILE A 575 -12.98 -17.26 7.25
CA ILE A 575 -11.86 -17.72 8.09
C ILE A 575 -10.57 -17.78 7.26
N VAL A 576 -10.62 -18.42 6.08
CA VAL A 576 -9.43 -18.63 5.25
C VAL A 576 -8.97 -17.33 4.60
N LEU A 577 -9.88 -16.49 4.10
CA LEU A 577 -9.53 -15.22 3.45
C LEU A 577 -8.86 -14.25 4.44
N SER A 578 -9.39 -14.15 5.64
CA SER A 578 -8.82 -13.34 6.71
C SER A 578 -7.42 -13.83 7.12
N LEU A 579 -7.23 -15.16 7.20
CA LEU A 579 -5.93 -15.78 7.45
C LEU A 579 -4.93 -15.50 6.30
N GLN A 580 -5.39 -15.58 5.05
CA GLN A 580 -4.55 -15.21 3.89
C GLN A 580 -4.07 -13.75 3.97
N HIS A 581 -4.92 -12.82 4.40
CA HIS A 581 -4.49 -11.43 4.57
C HIS A 581 -3.37 -11.30 5.59
N LEU A 582 -3.51 -12.00 6.73
CA LEU A 582 -2.45 -12.06 7.74
C LEU A 582 -1.12 -12.59 7.13
N TRP A 583 -1.20 -13.64 6.30
CA TRP A 583 -0.05 -14.25 5.63
C TRP A 583 0.62 -13.32 4.63
N ARG A 584 -0.16 -12.70 3.74
CA ARG A 584 0.37 -11.76 2.74
C ARG A 584 1.09 -10.57 3.39
N ILE A 585 0.49 -9.99 4.44
CA ILE A 585 1.11 -8.92 5.23
C ILE A 585 2.39 -9.42 5.90
N GLY A 586 2.36 -10.62 6.48
CA GLY A 586 3.52 -11.24 7.11
C GLY A 586 4.68 -11.45 6.13
N GLN A 587 4.41 -11.94 4.93
CA GLN A 587 5.42 -12.12 3.87
C GLN A 587 6.02 -10.79 3.43
N GLU A 588 5.20 -9.74 3.24
CA GLU A 588 5.69 -8.41 2.89
C GLU A 588 6.60 -7.83 3.98
N MET A 589 6.24 -8.07 5.25
CA MET A 589 7.04 -7.67 6.41
C MET A 589 8.21 -8.61 6.69
N LYS A 590 8.47 -9.60 5.84
CA LYS A 590 9.57 -10.57 5.95
C LYS A 590 9.54 -11.40 7.24
N ILE A 591 8.35 -11.66 7.76
CA ILE A 591 8.18 -12.53 8.93
C ILE A 591 8.61 -13.95 8.55
N GLN A 592 9.46 -14.53 9.35
CA GLN A 592 9.90 -15.92 9.23
C GLN A 592 9.04 -16.86 10.07
N TRP A 593 8.63 -16.40 11.27
CA TRP A 593 7.81 -17.20 12.18
C TRP A 593 6.87 -16.37 13.02
N TRP A 594 5.70 -16.95 13.34
CA TRP A 594 4.73 -16.39 14.29
C TRP A 594 5.02 -16.91 15.70
N THR A 595 4.75 -16.11 16.74
CA THR A 595 4.84 -16.57 18.12
C THR A 595 3.54 -17.18 18.62
N SER A 596 2.40 -16.60 18.21
CA SER A 596 1.06 -17.09 18.49
C SER A 596 0.02 -16.29 17.68
N SER A 597 -1.23 -16.75 17.69
CA SER A 597 -2.35 -16.00 17.11
C SER A 597 -3.62 -16.16 17.93
N VAL A 598 -4.57 -15.25 17.70
CA VAL A 598 -5.95 -15.37 18.17
C VAL A 598 -6.91 -15.15 16.99
N ALA A 599 -7.95 -15.98 16.92
CA ALA A 599 -9.09 -15.76 16.06
C ALA A 599 -10.27 -15.32 16.93
N TYR A 600 -10.72 -14.09 16.72
CA TYR A 600 -11.90 -13.55 17.38
C TYR A 600 -13.15 -13.90 16.59
N PHE A 601 -14.20 -14.36 17.27
CA PHE A 601 -15.49 -14.71 16.68
C PHE A 601 -16.60 -13.91 17.35
N PRO A 602 -17.56 -13.36 16.57
CA PRO A 602 -18.70 -12.69 17.16
C PRO A 602 -19.58 -13.70 17.91
N ARG A 603 -20.30 -13.20 18.92
CA ARG A 603 -21.19 -13.99 19.75
C ARG A 603 -22.15 -14.85 18.93
N ALA A 604 -22.16 -16.15 19.22
CA ALA A 604 -23.01 -17.15 18.59
C ALA A 604 -23.37 -18.25 19.61
N ASN A 605 -24.12 -19.28 19.21
CA ASN A 605 -24.34 -20.41 20.09
C ASN A 605 -23.05 -21.23 20.27
N SER A 606 -22.94 -21.95 21.39
CA SER A 606 -21.73 -22.69 21.78
C SER A 606 -21.26 -23.67 20.70
N SER A 607 -22.14 -24.31 19.97
CA SER A 607 -21.78 -25.28 18.91
C SER A 607 -21.18 -24.57 17.68
N GLU A 608 -21.65 -23.36 17.34
CA GLU A 608 -21.11 -22.56 16.25
C GLU A 608 -19.72 -22.00 16.61
N ILE A 609 -19.53 -21.51 17.83
CA ILE A 609 -18.23 -21.04 18.31
C ILE A 609 -17.20 -22.15 18.31
N GLN A 610 -17.54 -23.34 18.83
CA GLN A 610 -16.64 -24.50 18.82
C GLN A 610 -16.27 -24.91 17.39
N ARG A 611 -17.27 -24.97 16.49
CA ARG A 611 -17.02 -25.25 15.07
C ARG A 611 -16.05 -24.23 14.47
N SER A 612 -16.30 -22.95 14.70
CA SER A 612 -15.46 -21.85 14.18
C SER A 612 -14.02 -21.96 14.70
N ALA A 613 -13.86 -22.24 15.99
CA ALA A 613 -12.56 -22.45 16.61
C ALA A 613 -11.80 -23.64 16.01
N GLN A 614 -12.49 -24.75 15.74
CA GLN A 614 -11.88 -25.93 15.10
C GLN A 614 -11.48 -25.67 13.66
N LEU A 615 -12.34 -25.00 12.87
CA LEU A 615 -12.02 -24.63 11.50
C LEU A 615 -10.82 -23.70 11.45
N ALA A 616 -10.75 -22.72 12.37
CA ALA A 616 -9.60 -21.82 12.49
C ALA A 616 -8.33 -22.57 12.90
N GLY A 617 -8.40 -23.46 13.89
CA GLY A 617 -7.26 -24.29 14.31
C GLY A 617 -6.73 -25.17 13.19
N TYR A 618 -7.64 -25.78 12.43
CA TYR A 618 -7.28 -26.56 11.25
C TYR A 618 -6.61 -25.66 10.18
N ALA A 619 -7.22 -24.51 9.84
CA ALA A 619 -6.67 -23.58 8.84
C ALA A 619 -5.28 -23.07 9.27
N TRP A 620 -5.10 -22.74 10.56
CA TRP A 620 -3.82 -22.33 11.12
C TRP A 620 -2.75 -23.40 10.99
N LYS A 621 -3.11 -24.67 11.35
CA LYS A 621 -2.21 -25.81 11.22
C LYS A 621 -1.79 -26.04 9.77
N GLN A 622 -2.75 -26.04 8.84
CA GLN A 622 -2.48 -26.24 7.41
C GLN A 622 -1.66 -25.08 6.81
N ALA A 623 -1.92 -23.85 7.25
CA ALA A 623 -1.12 -22.70 6.85
C ALA A 623 0.35 -22.76 7.36
N HIS A 624 0.70 -23.62 8.31
CA HIS A 624 2.06 -23.91 8.74
C HIS A 624 2.59 -25.24 8.18
N GLY A 625 1.93 -25.84 7.20
CA GLY A 625 2.36 -27.11 6.60
C GLY A 625 3.80 -27.06 6.07
N SER A 626 4.45 -28.24 6.03
CA SER A 626 5.84 -28.41 5.59
C SER A 626 6.07 -28.00 4.14
N PRO A 627 7.28 -27.59 3.77
CA PRO A 627 7.66 -27.00 2.48
C PRO A 627 7.73 -27.98 1.31
N ASP A 628 6.98 -29.07 1.28
CA ASP A 628 7.05 -30.06 0.18
C ASP A 628 6.59 -29.53 -1.20
N GLU A 629 6.24 -28.25 -1.30
CA GLU A 629 5.99 -27.56 -2.57
C GLU A 629 6.76 -26.24 -2.61
N GLU A 630 7.93 -26.28 -3.22
CA GLU A 630 8.67 -25.09 -3.64
C GLU A 630 7.80 -24.25 -4.57
N VAL A 631 7.20 -23.19 -4.05
CA VAL A 631 6.76 -22.09 -4.89
C VAL A 631 7.98 -21.21 -5.13
N ASP A 632 8.69 -21.49 -6.21
CA ASP A 632 9.71 -20.62 -6.77
C ASP A 632 9.10 -19.26 -7.15
N GLY A 633 8.92 -18.42 -6.17
CA GLY A 633 8.53 -17.02 -6.31
C GLY A 633 9.68 -16.15 -5.83
N ASP A 634 10.70 -15.96 -6.66
CA ASP A 634 11.79 -15.01 -6.43
C ASP A 634 11.26 -13.57 -6.57
N ASN A 635 10.55 -13.13 -5.54
CA ASN A 635 10.13 -11.75 -5.40
C ASN A 635 11.10 -11.02 -4.47
N GLY A 636 12.23 -10.59 -5.03
CA GLY A 636 13.20 -9.73 -4.33
C GLY A 636 12.56 -8.43 -3.82
N PRO A 637 13.22 -7.70 -2.91
CA PRO A 637 12.75 -6.41 -2.43
C PRO A 637 12.54 -5.44 -3.59
N ASP A 638 11.65 -4.47 -3.40
CA ASP A 638 11.44 -3.37 -4.35
C ASP A 638 12.80 -2.79 -4.76
N LEU A 639 13.08 -2.77 -6.07
CA LEU A 639 14.35 -2.25 -6.62
C LEU A 639 14.60 -0.79 -6.23
N TRP A 640 13.52 -0.04 -5.96
CA TRP A 640 13.61 1.30 -5.44
C TRP A 640 14.11 1.32 -3.99
N ASP A 641 13.56 0.47 -3.13
CA ASP A 641 14.02 0.30 -1.75
C ASP A 641 15.49 -0.12 -1.70
N LEU A 642 15.93 -1.02 -2.59
CA LEU A 642 17.35 -1.41 -2.71
C LEU A 642 18.25 -0.23 -3.12
N LYS A 643 17.77 0.66 -3.95
CA LYS A 643 18.61 1.73 -4.54
C LYS A 643 18.63 3.02 -3.70
N TYR A 644 17.55 3.32 -3.00
CA TYR A 644 17.36 4.63 -2.36
C TYR A 644 17.00 4.58 -0.87
N ASN A 645 16.63 3.43 -0.32
CA ASN A 645 16.36 3.31 1.09
C ASN A 645 17.69 3.07 1.85
N PRO A 646 18.11 3.97 2.76
CA PRO A 646 19.35 3.81 3.53
C PRO A 646 19.44 2.48 4.30
N ALA A 647 18.31 1.90 4.68
CA ALA A 647 18.26 0.59 5.32
C ALA A 647 18.74 -0.55 4.41
N TYR A 648 18.63 -0.38 3.08
CA TYR A 648 19.10 -1.35 2.09
C TYR A 648 20.43 -0.95 1.42
N MET A 649 20.81 0.33 1.46
CA MET A 649 22.12 0.80 0.93
C MET A 649 23.33 0.27 1.72
N SER A 650 23.15 -0.10 2.99
CA SER A 650 24.21 -0.65 3.83
C SER A 650 24.45 -2.16 3.61
N LEU A 651 23.58 -2.83 2.87
CA LEU A 651 23.76 -4.22 2.49
C LEU A 651 24.68 -4.26 1.27
N GLY A 652 25.98 -4.44 1.52
CA GLY A 652 26.97 -4.66 0.48
C GLY A 652 26.54 -5.81 -0.44
N ASN A 653 27.05 -5.77 -1.65
CA ASN A 653 26.71 -6.55 -2.85
C ASN A 653 26.78 -8.10 -2.72
N ASP A 654 26.86 -8.68 -1.53
CA ASP A 654 27.17 -10.11 -1.37
C ASP A 654 26.04 -11.00 -0.81
N ASP A 655 24.94 -10.43 -0.35
CA ASP A 655 23.82 -11.27 0.11
C ASP A 655 22.60 -11.12 -0.81
N LYS A 656 22.42 -12.08 -1.72
CA LYS A 656 21.13 -12.47 -2.27
C LYS A 656 20.24 -12.87 -1.08
N ILE A 657 19.55 -11.90 -0.46
CA ILE A 657 18.54 -12.20 0.54
C ILE A 657 17.34 -12.77 -0.24
N ALA A 658 17.39 -14.07 -0.53
CA ALA A 658 16.21 -14.82 -0.91
C ALA A 658 15.13 -14.48 0.13
N ARG A 659 13.92 -14.12 -0.31
CA ARG A 659 12.80 -13.97 0.62
C ARG A 659 12.66 -15.28 1.36
N LYS A 660 12.94 -15.26 2.67
CA LYS A 660 12.71 -16.44 3.49
C LYS A 660 11.21 -16.75 3.49
N ALA A 661 10.87 -18.02 3.43
CA ALA A 661 9.49 -18.46 3.41
C ALA A 661 8.76 -18.09 4.73
N LEU A 662 7.45 -17.99 4.68
CA LEU A 662 6.60 -17.93 5.85
C LEU A 662 5.66 -19.16 5.82
N PRO A 663 5.81 -20.10 6.76
CA PRO A 663 6.84 -20.20 7.80
C PRO A 663 8.23 -20.60 7.23
N ASP A 664 9.30 -20.11 7.85
CA ASP A 664 10.69 -20.49 7.55
C ASP A 664 11.08 -21.68 8.41
N TRP A 665 10.94 -22.87 7.88
CA TRP A 665 11.25 -24.11 8.59
C TRP A 665 12.74 -24.25 8.92
N GLU A 666 13.63 -23.62 8.17
CA GLU A 666 15.07 -23.63 8.45
C GLU A 666 15.42 -22.86 9.72
N ALA A 667 14.58 -21.89 10.11
CA ALA A 667 14.76 -21.15 11.35
C ALA A 667 14.55 -22.01 12.61
N LEU A 668 13.75 -23.09 12.52
CA LEU A 668 13.49 -23.99 13.64
C LEU A 668 14.71 -24.85 14.00
N THR A 669 14.84 -25.19 15.30
CA THR A 669 15.84 -26.16 15.73
C THR A 669 15.68 -27.50 15.00
N LEU A 670 16.79 -28.21 14.75
CA LEU A 670 16.80 -29.50 14.06
C LEU A 670 15.81 -30.53 14.65
N ARG A 671 15.59 -30.48 15.96
CA ARG A 671 14.62 -31.33 16.64
C ARG A 671 13.20 -31.04 16.11
N GLN A 672 12.82 -29.78 16.00
CA GLN A 672 11.49 -29.37 15.58
C GLN A 672 11.27 -29.50 14.08
N GLN A 673 12.34 -29.40 13.28
CA GLN A 673 12.29 -29.74 11.85
C GLN A 673 11.89 -31.23 11.64
N ASN A 674 12.36 -32.10 12.52
CA ASN A 674 12.04 -33.54 12.48
C ASN A 674 10.68 -33.88 13.14
N GLU A 675 10.14 -32.99 13.97
CA GLU A 675 8.84 -33.12 14.65
C GLU A 675 7.96 -31.90 14.31
N PRO A 676 7.45 -31.75 13.06
CA PRO A 676 6.83 -30.51 12.61
C PRO A 676 5.62 -30.05 13.46
N GLU A 677 4.87 -30.98 14.05
CA GLU A 677 3.72 -30.63 14.90
C GLU A 677 4.13 -29.83 16.15
N THR A 678 5.34 -30.00 16.62
CA THR A 678 5.86 -29.29 17.81
C THR A 678 6.31 -27.86 17.52
N GLY A 679 6.51 -27.51 16.22
CA GLY A 679 6.89 -26.18 15.75
C GLY A 679 5.71 -25.25 15.48
N ILE A 680 4.46 -25.75 15.40
CA ILE A 680 3.31 -24.93 15.07
C ILE A 680 2.96 -23.99 16.23
N PRO A 681 2.89 -22.65 15.98
CA PRO A 681 2.55 -21.70 17.03
C PRO A 681 1.15 -21.93 17.61
N PRO A 682 0.92 -21.68 18.90
CA PRO A 682 -0.39 -21.82 19.51
C PRO A 682 -1.38 -20.82 18.89
N MET A 683 -2.59 -21.30 18.66
CA MET A 683 -3.72 -20.49 18.24
C MET A 683 -4.81 -20.52 19.31
N PHE A 684 -5.32 -19.34 19.63
CA PHE A 684 -6.41 -19.15 20.58
C PHE A 684 -7.67 -18.76 19.82
N ALA A 685 -8.82 -19.21 20.30
CA ALA A 685 -10.12 -18.77 19.83
C ALA A 685 -10.79 -17.98 20.96
N ALA A 686 -11.32 -16.81 20.64
CA ALA A 686 -11.99 -15.94 21.61
C ALA A 686 -13.34 -15.48 21.07
N GLU A 687 -14.39 -15.67 21.88
CA GLU A 687 -15.71 -15.09 21.62
C GLU A 687 -15.72 -13.64 22.07
N VAL A 688 -16.25 -12.76 21.21
CA VAL A 688 -16.45 -11.33 21.45
C VAL A 688 -17.90 -10.96 21.13
N GLU A 689 -18.39 -9.78 21.54
CA GLU A 689 -19.78 -9.42 21.25
C GLU A 689 -19.98 -9.16 19.74
N GLU A 690 -19.14 -8.33 19.13
CA GLU A 690 -19.21 -7.99 17.70
C GLU A 690 -17.81 -7.70 17.15
N LEU A 691 -17.67 -7.82 15.82
CA LEU A 691 -16.47 -7.46 15.05
C LEU A 691 -16.77 -6.34 14.06
N PRO A 692 -15.75 -5.57 13.61
CA PRO A 692 -15.92 -4.53 12.61
C PRO A 692 -16.57 -5.06 11.33
N ARG A 693 -17.44 -4.24 10.72
CA ARG A 693 -18.15 -4.59 9.48
C ARG A 693 -19.02 -5.84 9.58
N GLN A 694 -19.35 -6.33 10.77
CA GLN A 694 -20.08 -7.59 10.99
C GLN A 694 -19.34 -8.80 10.39
N ALA A 695 -18.02 -8.79 10.47
CA ALA A 695 -17.19 -9.91 10.05
C ALA A 695 -17.47 -11.15 10.92
N ALA A 696 -17.36 -12.33 10.34
CA ALA A 696 -17.54 -13.59 11.07
C ALA A 696 -16.26 -14.03 11.80
N VAL A 697 -15.14 -13.38 11.52
CA VAL A 697 -13.84 -13.64 12.17
C VAL A 697 -12.92 -12.43 12.02
N GLU A 698 -12.05 -12.24 13.02
CA GLU A 698 -10.87 -11.35 12.92
C GLU A 698 -9.64 -12.12 13.39
N TRP A 699 -8.64 -12.27 12.51
CA TRP A 699 -7.36 -12.86 12.86
C TRP A 699 -6.38 -11.82 13.36
N HIS A 700 -5.72 -12.11 14.48
CA HIS A 700 -4.65 -11.29 15.02
C HIS A 700 -3.47 -12.18 15.44
N ALA A 701 -2.33 -12.03 14.78
CA ALA A 701 -1.08 -12.63 15.24
C ALA A 701 -0.39 -11.68 16.24
N HIS A 702 0.05 -12.21 17.38
CA HIS A 702 0.58 -11.37 18.44
C HIS A 702 1.93 -10.75 18.07
N ASN A 703 2.89 -11.55 17.63
CA ASN A 703 4.18 -11.09 17.16
C ASN A 703 4.67 -11.96 15.99
N GLY A 704 5.08 -11.31 14.92
CA GLY A 704 5.90 -11.93 13.90
C GLY A 704 7.39 -11.67 14.19
N LEU A 705 8.23 -12.60 13.85
CA LEU A 705 9.67 -12.50 14.05
C LEU A 705 10.38 -12.55 12.69
N SER A 706 11.38 -11.69 12.51
CA SER A 706 12.30 -11.71 11.36
C SER A 706 13.74 -11.50 11.81
N GLY A 707 14.70 -11.78 10.94
CA GLY A 707 16.12 -11.78 11.31
C GLY A 707 16.51 -13.01 12.15
N ILE A 708 15.75 -14.11 12.06
CA ILE A 708 16.05 -15.37 12.74
C ILE A 708 17.14 -16.11 11.96
N GLU A 709 18.19 -16.51 12.64
CA GLU A 709 19.24 -17.35 12.08
C GLU A 709 18.76 -18.81 11.94
N GLU A 710 19.37 -19.56 11.05
CA GLU A 710 19.09 -21.00 10.85
C GLU A 710 19.21 -21.76 12.16
N ALA A 711 18.26 -22.67 12.43
CA ALA A 711 18.19 -23.54 13.62
C ALA A 711 18.25 -22.81 14.98
N SER A 712 17.95 -21.50 15.02
CA SER A 712 18.05 -20.67 16.23
C SER A 712 16.73 -20.47 16.97
N PHE A 713 15.58 -20.83 16.38
CA PHE A 713 14.26 -20.67 16.95
C PHE A 713 13.71 -21.97 17.51
N SER A 714 13.14 -21.90 18.71
CA SER A 714 12.49 -23.04 19.36
C SER A 714 11.18 -22.64 20.02
N MET A 715 10.23 -23.56 20.02
CA MET A 715 8.97 -23.44 20.74
C MET A 715 8.76 -24.65 21.66
N CYS A 716 8.21 -24.43 22.84
CA CYS A 716 7.81 -25.49 23.74
C CYS A 716 6.58 -25.10 24.55
N ALA A 717 5.72 -26.07 24.81
CA ALA A 717 4.70 -25.96 25.83
C ALA A 717 5.34 -26.32 27.18
N LEU A 718 5.23 -25.43 28.14
CA LEU A 718 5.71 -25.72 29.51
C LEU A 718 4.62 -26.50 30.24
N PRO A 719 4.99 -27.51 31.04
CA PRO A 719 4.05 -28.23 31.86
C PRO A 719 3.36 -27.30 32.86
N GLU A 720 2.20 -27.68 33.34
CA GLU A 720 1.39 -26.93 34.30
C GLU A 720 2.22 -26.51 35.52
N LEU A 721 2.66 -25.24 35.53
CA LEU A 721 3.58 -24.77 36.59
C LEU A 721 2.83 -24.18 37.78
N THR A 722 1.60 -23.68 37.66
CA THR A 722 0.97 -22.94 38.77
C THR A 722 -0.57 -22.95 38.84
N LEU A 723 -1.30 -23.20 37.78
CA LEU A 723 -2.78 -23.16 37.76
C LEU A 723 -3.33 -24.33 36.96
N PRO A 724 -4.23 -25.15 37.55
CA PRO A 724 -4.89 -26.24 36.82
C PRO A 724 -5.65 -25.70 35.61
N GLY A 725 -5.46 -26.33 34.44
CA GLY A 725 -6.11 -25.92 33.18
C GLY A 725 -5.36 -24.81 32.41
N TRP A 726 -4.21 -24.36 32.88
CA TRP A 726 -3.39 -23.37 32.16
C TRP A 726 -2.16 -24.05 31.56
N LYS A 727 -1.91 -23.79 30.27
CA LYS A 727 -0.65 -24.09 29.61
C LYS A 727 0.05 -22.80 29.22
N THR A 728 1.36 -22.81 29.30
CA THR A 728 2.20 -21.70 28.87
C THR A 728 3.05 -22.14 27.70
N TRP A 729 2.99 -21.41 26.61
CA TRP A 729 3.89 -21.60 25.46
C TRP A 729 5.04 -20.63 25.57
N HIS A 730 6.21 -21.14 25.27
CA HIS A 730 7.45 -20.40 25.30
C HIS A 730 8.13 -20.51 23.94
N SER A 731 8.32 -19.37 23.30
CA SER A 731 9.11 -19.24 22.06
C SER A 731 10.42 -18.59 22.40
N ALA A 732 11.54 -19.18 21.99
CA ALA A 732 12.87 -18.66 22.24
C ALA A 732 13.67 -18.55 20.94
N VAL A 733 14.33 -17.41 20.74
CA VAL A 733 15.32 -17.21 19.67
C VAL A 733 16.68 -17.05 20.33
N THR A 734 17.62 -17.91 19.98
CA THR A 734 18.98 -17.84 20.47
C THR A 734 19.88 -17.30 19.37
N THR A 735 20.34 -16.06 19.52
CA THR A 735 21.33 -15.46 18.64
C THR A 735 22.73 -15.65 19.20
N THR A 736 23.75 -15.35 18.43
CA THR A 736 25.14 -15.38 18.88
C THR A 736 25.42 -14.44 20.07
N SER A 737 24.58 -13.44 20.30
CA SER A 737 24.75 -12.39 21.31
C SER A 737 23.71 -12.40 22.43
N ALA A 738 22.53 -13.01 22.23
CA ALA A 738 21.45 -12.95 23.21
C ALA A 738 20.39 -14.04 22.97
N THR A 739 19.57 -14.30 24.00
CA THR A 739 18.37 -15.11 23.90
C THR A 739 17.16 -14.21 24.14
N ALA A 740 16.26 -14.12 23.16
CA ALA A 740 14.96 -13.46 23.29
C ALA A 740 13.89 -14.52 23.58
N SER A 741 13.04 -14.26 24.56
CA SER A 741 12.00 -15.19 24.99
C SER A 741 10.63 -14.52 24.95
N PHE A 742 9.63 -15.25 24.45
CA PHE A 742 8.24 -14.83 24.40
C PHE A 742 7.37 -15.86 25.10
N CYS A 743 6.62 -15.46 26.12
CA CYS A 743 5.74 -16.33 26.89
C CYS A 743 4.28 -15.97 26.66
N PHE A 744 3.45 -16.96 26.36
CA PHE A 744 1.99 -16.80 26.15
C PHE A 744 1.26 -17.77 27.09
N PRO A 745 0.61 -17.28 28.15
CA PRO A 745 -0.27 -18.11 28.96
C PRO A 745 -1.64 -18.26 28.26
N GLY A 746 -2.17 -19.45 28.22
CA GLY A 746 -3.49 -19.74 27.70
C GLY A 746 -4.20 -20.81 28.55
N HIS A 747 -5.51 -20.66 28.73
CA HIS A 747 -6.35 -21.70 29.33
C HIS A 747 -6.71 -22.74 28.28
N LEU A 748 -6.41 -23.99 28.53
CA LEU A 748 -6.82 -25.12 27.71
C LEU A 748 -7.91 -25.89 28.43
N GLU A 749 -9.02 -26.07 27.74
CA GLU A 749 -9.92 -27.19 28.00
C GLU A 749 -9.69 -28.22 26.89
N ASP A 750 -9.53 -29.51 27.28
CA ASP A 750 -9.32 -30.64 26.38
C ASP A 750 -10.46 -30.85 25.39
#